data_f7e8cdfc7f61b98231b95e53dc56d4fc
#
_entry.id   f7e8cdfc7f61b98231b95e53dc56d4fc
#
_cell.length_a   1.000
_cell.length_b   1.000
_cell.length_c   1.000
_cell.angle_alpha   90.00
_cell.angle_beta   90.00
_cell.angle_gamma   90.00
#
_symmetry.space_group_name_H-M   'P 1'
#
loop_
_entity.id
_entity.type
_entity.pdbx_description
1 polymer ?
#
loop_
_entity_poly.entity_id
_entity_poly.type
_entity_poly.pdbx_seq_one_letter_code
_entity_poly.pdbx_strand_id
1 'polypeptide(L)'
;MKRIIRILIVALAVAGADVNGSMAMAQGRRGAKDGQESQVQEAKDYNYFRALEVMNESGDYEKALGLLGKQLQSAPGDVKTLVFRCQLYKDLGRYGEALADINAAIKNNNRKSGYSEAVLYWWKAWVYDAMGDRDGNMRNLELAYSLARKNRKKEGENYANLCHNYCDKLTRARRDAESLAICRELLKEDESDIVAASLAARNMLAAGDIYGAGSIIREYSRFGSDNTEFDYASMKYWEAVGDRHKAVDAALDYVGHYDAEQIGVVIETLKADKKYSETMLRKRIKDGSENKPTWQGILALYYYNTLDYELALKEFFQIIEEYGIKDELAQYVARCYDMLGMPEEAVKTLKEAEEAQIKENPWYYYCLLGDYYQDCGHYEDATSVLDKAIEEDPADAFPYYKSGWCYEFLGDDAKALERYSSGIEMDDSYPYIFLMRGEIYLKQGKKELADADFKAVVEKDTVFSESSCRQYALFFLGRDKEALEWQDSLAAKFPDKPGTYYDQACLYSRMGRTEDALKAIKTALERGYNNFQHIADDNDLDPIRNIPEFVSLVGKYKAEHLAFVERLRRELRAESADSLDSGTITEVAFKRHQGGTFEIPCEVNGLPLQMLFDTGASSVTLSSVEANFMLKNDYLSTKDLGGKEYYRIADGGLTEGTLVTLREVKIGDFILKNVKASVVANQKAPILLGQSVMERFGTITIDNIGGKLLIKH
;
A
#
# COMPACT_ATOMS: atom_id res chain seq x y z
N MET A 1 1.46 -3.08 17.87
CA MET A 1 0.22 -2.80 17.14
C MET A 1 0.29 -1.46 16.38
N LYS A 2 0.40 -0.28 17.00
CA LYS A 2 0.56 0.99 16.25
C LYS A 2 1.79 1.06 15.32
N ARG A 3 2.85 0.29 15.55
CA ARG A 3 3.99 0.15 14.64
C ARG A 3 3.67 -0.71 13.41
N ILE A 4 2.88 -1.77 13.57
CA ILE A 4 2.50 -2.68 12.46
C ILE A 4 1.49 -2.00 11.54
N ILE A 5 0.55 -1.21 12.08
CA ILE A 5 -0.45 -0.45 11.32
C ILE A 5 0.23 0.62 10.44
N ARG A 6 1.28 1.27 10.92
CA ARG A 6 2.12 2.15 10.08
C ARG A 6 2.94 1.39 9.03
N ILE A 7 3.27 0.13 9.29
CA ILE A 7 4.08 -0.71 8.42
C ILE A 7 3.36 -1.07 7.10
N LEU A 8 2.03 -1.09 7.07
CA LEU A 8 1.25 -1.56 5.91
C LEU A 8 0.55 -0.46 5.10
N ILE A 9 0.44 0.76 5.62
CA ILE A 9 -0.33 1.85 5.03
C ILE A 9 0.42 2.69 3.97
N VAL A 10 1.76 2.67 3.90
CA VAL A 10 2.55 3.64 3.10
C VAL A 10 3.20 3.08 1.83
N ALA A 11 3.00 1.81 1.49
CA ALA A 11 3.57 1.22 0.26
C ALA A 11 3.05 1.82 -1.07
N LEU A 12 2.14 2.79 -1.02
CA LEU A 12 1.54 3.43 -2.20
C LEU A 12 1.94 4.89 -2.40
N ALA A 13 2.63 5.51 -1.44
CA ALA A 13 3.20 6.84 -1.64
C ALA A 13 4.67 6.70 -2.07
N VAL A 14 4.91 6.88 -3.35
CA VAL A 14 6.25 6.99 -3.95
C VAL A 14 7.10 7.99 -3.17
N ALA A 15 8.22 7.51 -2.68
CA ALA A 15 9.44 8.22 -2.31
C ALA A 15 9.29 9.52 -1.49
N GLY A 16 9.52 9.45 -0.20
CA GLY A 16 9.84 10.66 0.52
C GLY A 16 9.85 10.59 2.04
N ALA A 17 11.02 10.38 2.57
CA ALA A 17 11.56 10.94 3.81
C ALA A 17 10.92 10.62 5.17
N ASP A 18 11.75 9.98 5.98
CA ASP A 18 11.68 9.88 7.45
C ASP A 18 11.14 11.12 8.17
N VAL A 19 10.00 10.96 8.83
CA VAL A 19 9.39 12.03 9.65
C VAL A 19 9.62 11.84 11.16
N ASN A 20 10.23 10.75 11.60
CA ASN A 20 10.38 10.47 13.05
C ASN A 20 11.63 11.05 13.73
N GLY A 21 12.55 11.69 13.00
CA GLY A 21 13.73 12.33 13.58
C GLY A 21 13.55 13.79 14.07
N SER A 22 12.47 14.47 13.67
CA SER A 22 12.39 15.95 13.81
C SER A 22 11.77 16.49 15.09
N MET A 23 11.06 15.68 15.88
CA MET A 23 10.47 16.16 17.15
C MET A 23 11.44 16.20 18.34
N ALA A 24 12.57 15.47 18.28
CA ALA A 24 13.54 15.42 19.39
C ALA A 24 14.50 16.63 19.44
N MET A 25 14.62 17.41 18.38
CA MET A 25 15.66 18.46 18.28
C MET A 25 15.32 19.81 18.90
N ALA A 26 14.11 20.03 19.43
CA ALA A 26 13.70 21.29 20.03
C ALA A 26 13.76 21.35 21.57
N GLN A 27 14.09 20.24 22.24
CA GLN A 27 14.18 20.21 23.69
C GLN A 27 15.63 20.26 24.21
N GLY A 28 16.28 21.40 24.03
CA GLY A 28 17.49 21.69 24.76
C GLY A 28 17.20 21.79 26.27
N ARG A 29 17.75 20.86 27.06
CA ARG A 29 17.71 20.90 28.52
C ARG A 29 18.18 22.26 29.05
N ARG A 30 17.27 23.05 29.62
CA ARG A 30 17.65 24.15 30.55
C ARG A 30 17.35 23.68 31.97
N GLY A 31 18.39 23.73 32.79
CA GLY A 31 18.30 23.54 34.22
C GLY A 31 17.42 24.60 34.89
N ALA A 32 16.74 24.17 35.92
CA ALA A 32 15.85 24.97 36.74
C ALA A 32 16.54 26.23 37.28
N LYS A 33 16.07 27.39 36.83
CA LYS A 33 16.09 28.66 37.58
C LYS A 33 14.96 29.55 37.08
N ASP A 34 14.20 30.07 38.06
CA ASP A 34 13.22 31.16 37.97
C ASP A 34 11.80 30.81 37.49
N GLY A 35 10.94 30.38 38.40
CA GLY A 35 9.53 30.08 38.20
C GLY A 35 8.62 31.29 37.83
N GLN A 36 9.07 32.51 37.93
CA GLN A 36 8.29 33.69 37.51
C GLN A 36 8.53 34.13 36.05
N GLU A 37 9.73 33.98 35.52
CA GLU A 37 9.98 34.26 34.10
C GLU A 37 9.34 33.18 33.20
N SER A 38 9.25 31.93 33.66
CA SER A 38 8.60 30.83 32.95
C SER A 38 7.10 31.07 32.74
N GLN A 39 6.37 31.51 33.77
CA GLN A 39 4.93 31.77 33.66
C GLN A 39 4.57 32.95 32.76
N VAL A 40 5.39 33.97 32.70
CA VAL A 40 5.20 35.13 31.80
C VAL A 40 5.51 34.77 30.36
N GLN A 41 6.47 33.89 30.09
CA GLN A 41 6.79 33.41 28.77
C GLN A 41 5.72 32.41 28.27
N GLU A 42 5.23 31.50 29.10
CA GLU A 42 4.10 30.60 28.77
C GLU A 42 2.83 31.36 28.39
N ALA A 43 2.53 32.46 29.08
CA ALA A 43 1.39 33.32 28.75
C ALA A 43 1.56 34.04 27.39
N LYS A 44 2.77 34.36 27.00
CA LYS A 44 3.09 34.99 25.69
C LYS A 44 3.04 33.96 24.55
N ASP A 45 3.43 32.72 24.80
CA ASP A 45 3.55 31.67 23.80
C ASP A 45 2.33 30.70 23.87
N TYR A 46 1.24 31.10 24.53
CA TYR A 46 0.08 30.24 24.79
C TYR A 46 -0.46 29.55 23.52
N ASN A 47 -0.65 30.31 22.45
CA ASN A 47 -1.18 29.74 21.20
C ASN A 47 -0.18 28.77 20.53
N TYR A 48 1.13 29.00 20.68
CA TYR A 48 2.15 28.07 20.21
C TYR A 48 2.09 26.72 20.94
N PHE A 49 2.06 26.74 22.27
CA PHE A 49 1.99 25.52 23.06
C PHE A 49 0.67 24.78 22.84
N ARG A 50 -0.44 25.52 22.73
CA ARG A 50 -1.75 24.93 22.42
C ARG A 50 -1.79 24.30 21.02
N ALA A 51 -1.09 24.84 20.04
CA ALA A 51 -0.96 24.22 18.71
C ALA A 51 -0.16 22.90 18.80
N LEU A 52 0.92 22.85 19.59
CA LEU A 52 1.66 21.61 19.84
C LEU A 52 0.78 20.54 20.49
N GLU A 53 -0.02 20.91 21.50
CA GLU A 53 -0.97 20.00 22.15
C GLU A 53 -1.97 19.46 21.13
N VAL A 54 -2.57 20.30 20.30
CA VAL A 54 -3.54 19.89 19.25
C VAL A 54 -2.89 18.89 18.29
N MET A 55 -1.66 19.13 17.87
CA MET A 55 -0.94 18.19 16.99
C MET A 55 -0.69 16.83 17.69
N ASN A 56 -0.32 16.84 18.97
CA ASN A 56 -0.05 15.62 19.73
C ASN A 56 -1.33 14.83 20.07
N GLU A 57 -2.45 15.54 20.35
CA GLU A 57 -3.72 14.92 20.77
C GLU A 57 -4.56 14.41 19.59
N SER A 58 -4.64 15.18 18.52
CA SER A 58 -5.59 14.95 17.44
C SER A 58 -5.00 14.99 16.03
N GLY A 59 -3.78 15.53 15.84
CA GLY A 59 -3.22 15.74 14.52
C GLY A 59 -4.00 16.77 13.65
N ASP A 60 -4.81 17.65 14.27
CA ASP A 60 -5.64 18.62 13.55
C ASP A 60 -4.80 19.80 13.05
N TYR A 61 -4.30 19.67 11.83
CA TYR A 61 -3.43 20.66 11.17
C TYR A 61 -4.09 22.04 11.04
N GLU A 62 -5.36 22.12 10.61
CA GLU A 62 -6.01 23.40 10.40
C GLU A 62 -6.25 24.16 11.70
N LYS A 63 -6.62 23.47 12.75
CA LYS A 63 -6.75 24.03 14.08
C LYS A 63 -5.42 24.51 14.63
N ALA A 64 -4.35 23.74 14.44
CA ALA A 64 -3.00 24.13 14.84
C ALA A 64 -2.51 25.36 14.04
N LEU A 65 -2.73 25.40 12.71
CA LEU A 65 -2.42 26.55 11.87
C LEU A 65 -3.18 27.82 12.30
N GLY A 66 -4.45 27.69 12.66
CA GLY A 66 -5.24 28.79 13.20
C GLY A 66 -4.69 29.39 14.50
N LEU A 67 -4.20 28.53 15.40
CA LEU A 67 -3.54 28.97 16.66
C LEU A 67 -2.21 29.66 16.38
N LEU A 68 -1.36 29.07 15.53
CA LEU A 68 -0.07 29.70 15.14
C LEU A 68 -0.28 31.02 14.39
N GLY A 69 -1.34 31.12 13.58
CA GLY A 69 -1.75 32.39 12.97
C GLY A 69 -2.08 33.47 13.99
N LYS A 70 -2.82 33.17 15.05
CA LYS A 70 -3.10 34.09 16.16
C LYS A 70 -1.81 34.48 16.92
N GLN A 71 -0.90 33.53 17.12
CA GLN A 71 0.42 33.83 17.72
C GLN A 71 1.18 34.83 16.90
N LEU A 72 1.24 34.66 15.57
CA LEU A 72 1.96 35.58 14.67
C LEU A 72 1.26 36.93 14.45
N GLN A 73 -0.05 37.04 14.73
CA GLN A 73 -0.70 38.37 14.77
C GLN A 73 -0.17 39.21 15.91
N SER A 74 0.14 38.61 17.07
CA SER A 74 0.71 39.31 18.22
C SER A 74 2.24 39.46 18.14
N ALA A 75 2.92 38.54 17.48
CA ALA A 75 4.38 38.48 17.33
C ALA A 75 4.78 38.10 15.90
N PRO A 76 4.63 38.96 14.86
CA PRO A 76 4.83 38.60 13.46
C PRO A 76 6.22 38.09 13.10
N GLY A 77 7.24 38.39 13.91
CA GLY A 77 8.62 37.97 13.71
C GLY A 77 9.07 36.83 14.62
N ASP A 78 8.13 36.12 15.29
CA ASP A 78 8.51 35.00 16.15
C ASP A 78 8.98 33.79 15.34
N VAL A 79 10.31 33.65 15.32
CA VAL A 79 11.00 32.64 14.52
C VAL A 79 10.52 31.19 14.85
N LYS A 80 10.32 30.92 16.13
CA LYS A 80 9.87 29.59 16.59
C LYS A 80 8.51 29.24 16.03
N THR A 81 7.55 30.14 16.08
CA THR A 81 6.21 29.98 15.54
C THR A 81 6.23 29.88 14.01
N LEU A 82 7.07 30.71 13.32
CA LEU A 82 7.23 30.65 11.87
C LEU A 82 7.78 29.29 11.41
N VAL A 83 8.80 28.75 12.10
CA VAL A 83 9.38 27.43 11.77
C VAL A 83 8.36 26.32 11.98
N PHE A 84 7.61 26.33 13.07
CA PHE A 84 6.59 25.33 13.32
C PHE A 84 5.44 25.39 12.29
N ARG A 85 4.97 26.60 11.94
CA ARG A 85 3.95 26.76 10.91
C ARG A 85 4.45 26.36 9.51
N CYS A 86 5.71 26.66 9.20
CA CYS A 86 6.38 26.18 7.99
C CYS A 86 6.36 24.64 7.90
N GLN A 87 6.63 23.94 9.01
CA GLN A 87 6.57 22.49 9.06
C GLN A 87 5.16 22.00 8.70
N LEU A 88 4.11 22.53 9.37
CA LEU A 88 2.74 22.11 9.11
C LEU A 88 2.32 22.39 7.65
N TYR A 89 2.68 23.55 7.10
CA TYR A 89 2.42 23.86 5.68
C TYR A 89 3.13 22.88 4.73
N LYS A 90 4.40 22.54 5.04
CA LYS A 90 5.15 21.53 4.26
C LYS A 90 4.47 20.18 4.30
N ASP A 91 4.02 19.73 5.48
CA ASP A 91 3.37 18.44 5.68
C ASP A 91 2.00 18.37 4.99
N LEU A 92 1.34 19.50 4.77
CA LEU A 92 0.11 19.65 3.99
C LEU A 92 0.33 19.89 2.48
N GLY A 93 1.58 19.84 1.99
CA GLY A 93 1.89 20.17 0.60
C GLY A 93 1.74 21.65 0.21
N ARG A 94 1.49 22.54 1.17
CA ARG A 94 1.32 24.00 0.97
C ARG A 94 2.68 24.70 0.93
N TYR A 95 3.48 24.35 -0.06
CA TYR A 95 4.89 24.73 -0.13
C TYR A 95 5.15 26.23 -0.29
N GLY A 96 4.23 26.95 -0.96
CA GLY A 96 4.32 28.41 -1.11
C GLY A 96 4.29 29.14 0.24
N GLU A 97 3.36 28.76 1.11
CA GLU A 97 3.22 29.29 2.46
C GLU A 97 4.39 28.84 3.35
N ALA A 98 4.82 27.57 3.21
CA ALA A 98 6.00 27.07 3.93
C ALA A 98 7.26 27.87 3.60
N LEU A 99 7.52 28.17 2.32
CA LEU A 99 8.64 29.00 1.89
C LEU A 99 8.52 30.45 2.37
N ALA A 100 7.31 31.01 2.40
CA ALA A 100 7.07 32.34 2.94
C ALA A 100 7.45 32.42 4.42
N ASP A 101 7.02 31.44 5.22
CA ASP A 101 7.28 31.38 6.66
C ASP A 101 8.77 31.16 6.96
N ILE A 102 9.44 30.23 6.28
CA ILE A 102 10.86 30.00 6.53
C ILE A 102 11.72 31.18 6.09
N ASN A 103 11.38 31.89 5.01
CA ASN A 103 12.06 33.13 4.60
C ASN A 103 11.82 34.24 5.61
N ALA A 104 10.63 34.36 6.19
CA ALA A 104 10.34 35.29 7.28
C ALA A 104 11.12 34.93 8.54
N ALA A 105 11.25 33.66 8.87
CA ALA A 105 12.07 33.19 9.99
C ALA A 105 13.55 33.56 9.81
N ILE A 106 14.10 33.31 8.62
CA ILE A 106 15.50 33.70 8.29
C ILE A 106 15.69 35.22 8.43
N LYS A 107 14.77 36.04 7.90
CA LYS A 107 14.82 37.49 7.95
C LYS A 107 14.74 38.03 9.38
N ASN A 108 13.92 37.44 10.23
CA ASN A 108 13.70 37.90 11.61
C ASN A 108 14.63 37.22 12.62
N ASN A 109 15.52 36.34 12.15
CA ASN A 109 16.43 35.61 13.04
C ASN A 109 17.36 36.53 13.83
N ASN A 110 17.51 36.24 15.11
CA ASN A 110 18.38 36.98 16.03
C ASN A 110 18.91 36.05 17.13
N ARG A 111 19.83 36.57 17.97
CA ARG A 111 20.47 35.77 19.02
C ARG A 111 19.49 35.17 20.06
N LYS A 112 18.26 35.70 20.16
CA LYS A 112 17.25 35.25 21.14
C LYS A 112 16.28 34.20 20.54
N SER A 113 16.30 34.00 19.22
CA SER A 113 15.36 33.10 18.54
C SER A 113 15.56 31.62 18.89
N GLY A 114 16.74 31.25 19.35
CA GLY A 114 17.11 29.86 19.63
C GLY A 114 17.53 29.06 18.41
N TYR A 115 17.45 29.64 17.21
CA TYR A 115 17.85 28.98 15.95
C TYR A 115 19.16 29.58 15.42
N SER A 116 20.04 28.73 14.89
CA SER A 116 21.14 29.19 14.07
C SER A 116 20.67 29.48 12.64
N GLU A 117 21.41 30.34 11.95
CA GLU A 117 21.12 30.61 10.53
C GLU A 117 21.28 29.33 9.68
N ALA A 118 22.24 28.48 10.00
CA ALA A 118 22.48 27.22 9.37
C ALA A 118 21.24 26.30 9.47
N VAL A 119 20.65 26.17 10.65
CA VAL A 119 19.46 25.35 10.88
C VAL A 119 18.26 25.88 10.08
N LEU A 120 18.09 27.21 9.97
CA LEU A 120 16.97 27.76 9.19
C LEU A 120 17.11 27.49 7.68
N TYR A 121 18.33 27.58 7.13
CA TYR A 121 18.57 27.18 5.74
C TYR A 121 18.43 25.68 5.53
N TRP A 122 18.74 24.86 6.53
CA TRP A 122 18.49 23.44 6.50
C TRP A 122 16.96 23.14 6.46
N TRP A 123 16.16 23.84 7.27
CA TRP A 123 14.68 23.79 7.18
C TRP A 123 14.17 24.19 5.79
N LYS A 124 14.75 25.26 5.22
CA LYS A 124 14.39 25.69 3.86
C LYS A 124 14.74 24.62 2.82
N ALA A 125 15.85 23.93 2.98
CA ALA A 125 16.23 22.82 2.12
C ALA A 125 15.19 21.68 2.19
N TRP A 126 14.66 21.37 3.38
CA TRP A 126 13.61 20.36 3.53
C TRP A 126 12.29 20.72 2.82
N VAL A 127 11.94 21.99 2.76
CA VAL A 127 10.79 22.44 1.98
C VAL A 127 11.01 22.18 0.49
N TYR A 128 12.21 22.51 -0.03
CA TYR A 128 12.55 22.24 -1.44
C TYR A 128 12.62 20.74 -1.73
N ASP A 129 13.09 19.92 -0.78
CA ASP A 129 13.09 18.46 -0.91
C ASP A 129 11.66 17.90 -1.07
N ALA A 130 10.75 18.38 -0.21
CA ALA A 130 9.32 18.02 -0.28
C ALA A 130 8.63 18.47 -1.58
N MET A 131 9.10 19.56 -2.18
CA MET A 131 8.64 20.03 -3.50
C MET A 131 9.21 19.21 -4.67
N GLY A 132 10.19 18.34 -4.42
CA GLY A 132 10.95 17.68 -5.47
C GLY A 132 11.98 18.59 -6.19
N ASP A 133 12.18 19.84 -5.73
CA ASP A 133 13.20 20.77 -6.28
C ASP A 133 14.59 20.39 -5.76
N ARG A 134 15.26 19.51 -6.48
CA ARG A 134 16.59 19.00 -6.12
C ARG A 134 17.65 20.10 -6.10
N ASP A 135 17.56 21.07 -7.00
CA ASP A 135 18.52 22.18 -7.09
C ASP A 135 18.32 23.18 -5.94
N GLY A 136 17.07 23.50 -5.63
CA GLY A 136 16.71 24.31 -4.47
C GLY A 136 17.16 23.68 -3.16
N ASN A 137 16.90 22.35 -3.00
CA ASN A 137 17.37 21.58 -1.84
C ASN A 137 18.89 21.67 -1.71
N MET A 138 19.66 21.31 -2.75
CA MET A 138 21.11 21.27 -2.71
C MET A 138 21.72 22.65 -2.42
N ARG A 139 21.27 23.73 -3.09
CA ARG A 139 21.77 25.09 -2.83
C ARG A 139 21.61 25.53 -1.37
N ASN A 140 20.44 25.19 -0.76
CA ASN A 140 20.19 25.56 0.64
C ASN A 140 20.96 24.67 1.62
N LEU A 141 21.20 23.39 1.32
CA LEU A 141 22.06 22.51 2.11
C LEU A 141 23.54 22.97 2.06
N GLU A 142 24.08 23.33 0.89
CA GLU A 142 25.42 23.86 0.75
C GLU A 142 25.63 25.12 1.59
N LEU A 143 24.65 26.03 1.56
CA LEU A 143 24.69 27.25 2.38
C LEU A 143 24.61 26.91 3.87
N ALA A 144 23.67 26.03 4.28
CA ALA A 144 23.54 25.60 5.66
C ALA A 144 24.85 24.97 6.17
N TYR A 145 25.45 24.06 5.39
CA TYR A 145 26.74 23.45 5.71
C TYR A 145 27.85 24.44 5.84
N SER A 146 27.98 25.41 4.90
CA SER A 146 29.02 26.45 4.95
C SER A 146 28.90 27.34 6.17
N LEU A 147 27.67 27.69 6.59
CA LEU A 147 27.39 28.46 7.79
C LEU A 147 27.68 27.67 9.07
N ALA A 148 27.24 26.41 9.13
CA ALA A 148 27.48 25.53 10.25
C ALA A 148 28.99 25.26 10.46
N ARG A 149 29.73 25.01 9.38
CA ARG A 149 31.18 24.76 9.42
C ARG A 149 31.96 25.94 10.02
N LYS A 150 31.53 27.19 9.74
CA LYS A 150 32.13 28.40 10.34
C LYS A 150 31.90 28.53 11.84
N ASN A 151 30.79 27.99 12.34
CA ASN A 151 30.35 28.10 13.72
C ASN A 151 30.24 26.74 14.44
N ARG A 152 30.97 25.73 14.01
CA ARG A 152 30.88 24.32 14.36
C ARG A 152 30.67 24.04 15.86
N LYS A 153 31.49 24.64 16.73
CA LYS A 153 31.36 24.47 18.19
C LYS A 153 30.05 25.00 18.76
N LYS A 154 29.34 25.86 18.02
CA LYS A 154 28.10 26.49 18.46
C LYS A 154 26.86 25.68 17.98
N GLU A 155 27.02 24.96 16.91
CA GLU A 155 25.97 24.13 16.34
C GLU A 155 25.77 22.81 17.14
N GLY A 156 26.79 22.31 17.83
CA GLY A 156 26.73 21.09 18.62
C GLY A 156 26.30 19.89 17.78
N GLU A 157 25.34 19.12 18.28
CA GLU A 157 24.78 17.94 17.60
C GLU A 157 24.14 18.26 16.23
N ASN A 158 23.61 19.47 16.04
CA ASN A 158 23.05 19.88 14.76
C ASN A 158 24.09 19.89 13.63
N TYR A 159 25.38 20.07 13.95
CA TYR A 159 26.43 20.02 12.94
C TYR A 159 26.56 18.63 12.32
N ALA A 160 26.65 17.58 13.12
CA ALA A 160 26.77 16.21 12.64
C ALA A 160 25.54 15.81 11.84
N ASN A 161 24.33 16.07 12.37
CA ASN A 161 23.07 15.76 11.70
C ASN A 161 22.91 16.47 10.35
N LEU A 162 23.30 17.75 10.27
CA LEU A 162 23.31 18.49 9.01
C LEU A 162 24.33 17.90 8.03
N CYS A 163 25.52 17.53 8.51
CA CYS A 163 26.55 16.90 7.68
C CYS A 163 26.06 15.53 7.15
N HIS A 164 25.42 14.70 7.97
CA HIS A 164 24.84 13.41 7.55
C HIS A 164 23.83 13.62 6.42
N ASN A 165 22.88 14.54 6.62
CA ASN A 165 21.88 14.85 5.60
C ASN A 165 22.51 15.39 4.30
N TYR A 166 23.46 16.29 4.41
CA TYR A 166 24.16 16.85 3.25
C TYR A 166 24.99 15.76 2.52
N CYS A 167 25.69 14.90 3.26
CA CYS A 167 26.43 13.77 2.69
C CYS A 167 25.53 12.80 1.95
N ASP A 168 24.34 12.46 2.47
CA ASP A 168 23.37 11.60 1.76
C ASP A 168 22.95 12.25 0.44
N LYS A 169 22.60 13.55 0.43
CA LYS A 169 22.22 14.25 -0.80
C LYS A 169 23.38 14.35 -1.80
N LEU A 170 24.62 14.57 -1.33
CA LEU A 170 25.82 14.53 -2.18
C LEU A 170 26.02 13.15 -2.82
N THR A 171 25.84 12.07 -2.05
CA THR A 171 25.94 10.70 -2.56
C THR A 171 24.88 10.42 -3.63
N ARG A 172 23.62 10.84 -3.41
CA ARG A 172 22.55 10.74 -4.42
C ARG A 172 22.83 11.60 -5.66
N ALA A 173 23.52 12.72 -5.52
CA ALA A 173 23.97 13.57 -6.62
C ALA A 173 25.28 13.10 -7.29
N ARG A 174 25.82 11.94 -6.90
CA ARG A 174 27.08 11.37 -7.40
C ARG A 174 28.31 12.26 -7.14
N ARG A 175 28.24 13.10 -6.09
CA ARG A 175 29.36 13.90 -5.58
C ARG A 175 30.07 13.13 -4.45
N ASP A 176 30.39 11.87 -4.71
CA ASP A 176 30.85 10.88 -3.73
C ASP A 176 32.14 11.30 -3.03
N ALA A 177 33.07 11.94 -3.74
CA ALA A 177 34.34 12.40 -3.18
C ALA A 177 34.15 13.50 -2.13
N GLU A 178 33.21 14.44 -2.33
CA GLU A 178 32.89 15.50 -1.40
C GLU A 178 32.22 14.94 -0.15
N SER A 179 31.25 14.07 -0.32
CA SER A 179 30.59 13.35 0.77
C SER A 179 31.61 12.57 1.61
N LEU A 180 32.49 11.81 0.98
CA LEU A 180 33.54 11.05 1.66
C LEU A 180 34.51 11.92 2.46
N ALA A 181 34.85 13.10 1.94
CA ALA A 181 35.74 14.07 2.67
C ALA A 181 35.05 14.53 3.96
N ILE A 182 33.75 14.86 3.92
CA ILE A 182 32.99 15.30 5.10
C ILE A 182 32.84 14.13 6.11
N CYS A 183 32.50 12.93 5.65
CA CYS A 183 32.41 11.76 6.51
C CYS A 183 33.74 11.48 7.24
N ARG A 184 34.88 11.61 6.55
CA ARG A 184 36.21 11.44 7.18
C ARG A 184 36.51 12.51 8.21
N GLU A 185 36.00 13.74 8.06
CA GLU A 185 36.11 14.78 9.08
C GLU A 185 35.28 14.43 10.32
N LEU A 186 34.05 13.95 10.14
CA LEU A 186 33.20 13.53 11.24
C LEU A 186 33.82 12.36 12.03
N LEU A 187 34.29 11.32 11.33
CA LEU A 187 34.93 10.14 11.95
C LEU A 187 36.23 10.45 12.69
N LYS A 188 36.94 11.53 12.37
CA LYS A 188 38.09 12.01 13.17
C LYS A 188 37.66 12.64 14.48
N GLU A 189 36.45 13.12 14.58
CA GLU A 189 35.94 13.79 15.79
C GLU A 189 35.19 12.83 16.68
N ASP A 190 34.42 11.95 16.05
CA ASP A 190 33.67 10.87 16.70
C ASP A 190 33.90 9.56 15.95
N GLU A 191 34.81 8.75 16.47
CA GLU A 191 35.09 7.42 15.91
C GLU A 191 33.91 6.44 16.04
N SER A 192 32.87 6.79 16.78
CA SER A 192 31.66 5.98 16.94
C SER A 192 30.50 6.42 16.03
N ASP A 193 30.69 7.41 15.19
CA ASP A 193 29.65 7.91 14.25
C ASP A 193 29.38 6.89 13.16
N ILE A 194 28.44 5.99 13.46
CA ILE A 194 28.04 4.89 12.56
C ILE A 194 27.38 5.41 11.27
N VAL A 195 26.69 6.55 11.31
CA VAL A 195 26.07 7.16 10.12
C VAL A 195 27.12 7.67 9.15
N ALA A 196 28.11 8.40 9.66
CA ALA A 196 29.24 8.86 8.84
C ALA A 196 30.06 7.68 8.28
N ALA A 197 30.24 6.61 9.07
CA ALA A 197 30.91 5.39 8.62
C ALA A 197 30.14 4.69 7.49
N SER A 198 28.83 4.60 7.61
CA SER A 198 27.94 3.97 6.62
C SER A 198 27.96 4.74 5.30
N LEU A 199 27.85 6.07 5.35
CA LEU A 199 27.95 6.94 4.18
C LEU A 199 29.35 6.88 3.54
N ALA A 200 30.42 6.83 4.35
CA ALA A 200 31.78 6.67 3.85
C ALA A 200 31.95 5.32 3.11
N ALA A 201 31.44 4.21 3.66
CA ALA A 201 31.49 2.91 3.02
C ALA A 201 30.72 2.90 1.68
N ARG A 202 29.54 3.50 1.63
CA ARG A 202 28.74 3.64 0.40
C ARG A 202 29.47 4.44 -0.68
N ASN A 203 30.09 5.56 -0.31
CA ASN A 203 30.87 6.40 -1.24
C ASN A 203 32.14 5.68 -1.73
N MET A 204 32.80 4.88 -0.89
CA MET A 204 33.93 4.03 -1.30
C MET A 204 33.50 2.96 -2.29
N LEU A 205 32.34 2.29 -2.06
CA LEU A 205 31.78 1.32 -2.99
C LEU A 205 31.46 1.96 -4.35
N ALA A 206 30.85 3.15 -4.35
CA ALA A 206 30.55 3.91 -5.56
C ALA A 206 31.82 4.28 -6.34
N ALA A 207 32.92 4.53 -5.65
CA ALA A 207 34.25 4.78 -6.23
C ALA A 207 35.03 3.49 -6.61
N GLY A 208 34.46 2.29 -6.36
CA GLY A 208 35.12 1.02 -6.61
C GLY A 208 36.14 0.58 -5.54
N ASP A 209 36.25 1.31 -4.44
CA ASP A 209 37.13 0.96 -3.31
C ASP A 209 36.46 -0.05 -2.36
N ILE A 210 36.30 -1.29 -2.84
CA ILE A 210 35.71 -2.39 -2.07
C ILE A 210 36.53 -2.70 -0.83
N TYR A 211 37.86 -2.59 -0.89
CA TYR A 211 38.73 -2.88 0.25
C TYR A 211 38.55 -1.87 1.38
N GLY A 212 38.55 -0.57 1.05
CA GLY A 212 38.30 0.50 2.02
C GLY A 212 36.92 0.40 2.66
N ALA A 213 35.87 0.18 1.85
CA ALA A 213 34.52 -0.06 2.35
C ALA A 213 34.47 -1.26 3.31
N GLY A 214 35.08 -2.39 2.93
CA GLY A 214 35.12 -3.58 3.76
C GLY A 214 35.87 -3.41 5.08
N SER A 215 36.86 -2.49 5.13
CA SER A 215 37.52 -2.15 6.38
C SER A 215 36.57 -1.46 7.36
N ILE A 216 35.82 -0.47 6.86
CA ILE A 216 34.80 0.22 7.64
C ILE A 216 33.72 -0.76 8.11
N ILE A 217 33.12 -1.56 7.20
CA ILE A 217 32.07 -2.50 7.57
C ILE A 217 32.52 -3.47 8.66
N ARG A 218 33.73 -4.04 8.55
CA ARG A 218 34.27 -4.95 9.59
C ARG A 218 34.57 -4.24 10.92
N GLU A 219 35.02 -3.01 10.86
CA GLU A 219 35.30 -2.23 12.05
C GLU A 219 34.03 -1.89 12.83
N TYR A 220 33.01 -1.41 12.11
CA TYR A 220 31.78 -0.89 12.71
C TYR A 220 30.75 -1.98 13.03
N SER A 221 30.85 -3.19 12.45
CA SER A 221 29.99 -4.33 12.82
C SER A 221 30.05 -4.68 14.32
N ARG A 222 31.14 -4.28 15.03
CA ARG A 222 31.28 -4.46 16.48
C ARG A 222 30.36 -3.56 17.33
N PHE A 223 29.82 -2.48 16.76
CA PHE A 223 28.94 -1.57 17.47
C PHE A 223 27.46 -2.01 17.48
N GLY A 224 27.14 -3.12 16.86
CA GLY A 224 25.79 -3.66 16.79
C GLY A 224 25.05 -3.23 15.53
N SER A 225 23.89 -3.86 15.28
CA SER A 225 23.10 -3.75 14.07
C SER A 225 21.83 -2.91 14.23
N ASP A 226 21.76 -2.02 15.21
CA ASP A 226 20.56 -1.19 15.40
C ASP A 226 20.58 0.10 14.57
N ASN A 227 21.27 0.07 13.41
CA ASN A 227 21.40 1.24 12.53
C ASN A 227 21.11 0.87 11.08
N THR A 228 20.01 1.37 10.57
CA THR A 228 19.52 1.09 9.20
C THR A 228 20.48 1.52 8.10
N GLU A 229 21.18 2.64 8.26
CA GLU A 229 22.18 3.09 7.27
C GLU A 229 23.38 2.15 7.21
N PHE A 230 23.78 1.58 8.35
CA PHE A 230 24.85 0.61 8.41
C PHE A 230 24.45 -0.72 7.78
N ASP A 231 23.23 -1.20 8.05
CA ASP A 231 22.72 -2.44 7.46
C ASP A 231 22.62 -2.31 5.94
N TYR A 232 22.14 -1.18 5.44
CA TYR A 232 22.12 -0.90 4.00
C TYR A 232 23.54 -0.86 3.39
N ALA A 233 24.47 -0.18 4.03
CA ALA A 233 25.87 -0.15 3.57
C ALA A 233 26.53 -1.53 3.60
N SER A 234 26.23 -2.34 4.62
CA SER A 234 26.70 -3.72 4.76
C SER A 234 26.14 -4.59 3.64
N MET A 235 24.85 -4.50 3.36
CA MET A 235 24.19 -5.20 2.25
C MET A 235 24.91 -4.89 0.93
N LYS A 236 25.09 -3.61 0.61
CA LYS A 236 25.76 -3.16 -0.64
C LYS A 236 27.22 -3.63 -0.72
N TYR A 237 27.92 -3.68 0.40
CA TYR A 237 29.28 -4.22 0.45
C TYR A 237 29.28 -5.73 0.14
N TRP A 238 28.42 -6.52 0.77
CA TRP A 238 28.39 -7.96 0.54
C TRP A 238 27.89 -8.31 -0.86
N GLU A 239 26.99 -7.52 -1.46
CA GLU A 239 26.65 -7.62 -2.89
C GLU A 239 27.88 -7.43 -3.77
N ALA A 240 28.67 -6.37 -3.51
CA ALA A 240 29.88 -6.06 -4.28
C ALA A 240 30.98 -7.13 -4.14
N VAL A 241 31.06 -7.78 -2.97
CA VAL A 241 31.98 -8.91 -2.71
C VAL A 241 31.46 -10.21 -3.35
N GLY A 242 30.15 -10.33 -3.59
CA GLY A 242 29.50 -11.54 -4.12
C GLY A 242 29.14 -12.56 -3.02
N ASP A 243 29.18 -12.18 -1.74
CA ASP A 243 28.74 -13.03 -0.62
C ASP A 243 27.23 -12.89 -0.42
N ARG A 244 26.46 -13.70 -1.18
CA ARG A 244 24.99 -13.61 -1.23
C ARG A 244 24.34 -13.84 0.12
N HIS A 245 24.84 -14.78 0.94
CA HIS A 245 24.26 -15.08 2.24
C HIS A 245 24.38 -13.88 3.20
N LYS A 246 25.56 -13.28 3.29
CA LYS A 246 25.75 -12.09 4.13
C LYS A 246 25.01 -10.86 3.58
N ALA A 247 24.86 -10.75 2.27
CA ALA A 247 24.03 -9.70 1.67
C ALA A 247 22.56 -9.86 2.08
N VAL A 248 22.01 -11.08 2.03
CA VAL A 248 20.65 -11.41 2.50
C VAL A 248 20.51 -11.13 3.99
N ASP A 249 21.47 -11.57 4.84
CA ASP A 249 21.40 -11.31 6.28
C ASP A 249 21.33 -9.81 6.58
N ALA A 250 22.20 -9.00 5.95
CA ALA A 250 22.20 -7.55 6.09
C ALA A 250 20.92 -6.89 5.53
N ALA A 251 20.36 -7.42 4.44
CA ALA A 251 19.07 -6.98 3.89
C ALA A 251 17.92 -7.22 4.87
N LEU A 252 17.91 -8.37 5.52
CA LEU A 252 16.91 -8.72 6.53
C LEU A 252 17.08 -7.90 7.82
N ASP A 253 18.31 -7.58 8.23
CA ASP A 253 18.54 -6.66 9.35
C ASP A 253 18.01 -5.27 9.01
N TYR A 254 18.28 -4.77 7.80
CA TYR A 254 17.77 -3.49 7.31
C TYR A 254 16.23 -3.38 7.39
N VAL A 255 15.49 -4.34 6.80
CA VAL A 255 14.01 -4.30 6.84
C VAL A 255 13.44 -4.61 8.23
N GLY A 256 14.16 -5.34 9.06
CA GLY A 256 13.74 -5.62 10.43
C GLY A 256 13.86 -4.42 11.37
N HIS A 257 14.83 -3.53 11.14
CA HIS A 257 15.03 -2.29 11.88
C HIS A 257 14.26 -1.11 11.28
N TYR A 258 14.03 -1.13 9.97
CA TYR A 258 13.29 -0.12 9.25
C TYR A 258 11.78 -0.41 9.29
N ASP A 259 11.14 -0.19 8.18
CA ASP A 259 9.74 -0.48 7.97
C ASP A 259 9.61 -1.59 6.90
N ALA A 260 8.65 -2.50 7.04
CA ALA A 260 8.42 -3.57 6.05
C ALA A 260 8.20 -3.04 4.63
N GLU A 261 7.79 -1.78 4.49
CA GLU A 261 7.66 -1.07 3.22
C GLU A 261 8.97 -0.94 2.45
N GLN A 262 10.10 -0.90 3.15
CA GLN A 262 11.42 -0.84 2.53
C GLN A 262 11.86 -2.16 1.90
N ILE A 263 11.02 -3.20 1.90
CA ILE A 263 11.33 -4.48 1.25
C ILE A 263 11.65 -4.29 -0.24
N GLY A 264 11.01 -3.32 -0.90
CA GLY A 264 11.29 -2.97 -2.29
C GLY A 264 12.75 -2.59 -2.55
N VAL A 265 13.43 -1.98 -1.55
CA VAL A 265 14.84 -1.58 -1.63
C VAL A 265 15.78 -2.79 -1.61
N VAL A 266 15.38 -3.86 -0.94
CA VAL A 266 16.22 -5.05 -0.72
C VAL A 266 15.76 -6.27 -1.54
N ILE A 267 14.66 -6.14 -2.27
CA ILE A 267 14.02 -7.28 -2.94
C ILE A 267 14.97 -8.01 -3.91
N GLU A 268 15.79 -7.27 -4.65
CA GLU A 268 16.74 -7.87 -5.61
C GLU A 268 17.85 -8.64 -4.89
N THR A 269 18.28 -8.16 -3.71
CA THR A 269 19.22 -8.88 -2.86
C THR A 269 18.61 -10.20 -2.36
N LEU A 270 17.35 -10.14 -1.90
CA LEU A 270 16.63 -11.33 -1.43
C LEU A 270 16.35 -12.33 -2.56
N LYS A 271 16.05 -11.86 -3.77
CA LYS A 271 15.89 -12.71 -4.97
C LYS A 271 17.16 -13.43 -5.37
N ALA A 272 18.34 -12.86 -5.10
CA ALA A 272 19.63 -13.44 -5.50
C ALA A 272 19.89 -14.82 -4.89
N ASP A 273 19.29 -15.13 -3.73
CA ASP A 273 19.25 -16.48 -3.14
C ASP A 273 17.89 -16.75 -2.47
N LYS A 274 16.90 -17.09 -3.30
CA LYS A 274 15.50 -17.28 -2.90
C LYS A 274 15.36 -18.29 -1.75
N LYS A 275 16.03 -19.44 -1.86
CA LYS A 275 15.95 -20.50 -0.86
C LYS A 275 16.53 -20.09 0.49
N TYR A 276 17.66 -19.39 0.49
CA TYR A 276 18.28 -18.90 1.71
C TYR A 276 17.41 -17.81 2.35
N SER A 277 16.92 -16.87 1.57
CA SER A 277 16.03 -15.78 2.04
C SER A 277 14.78 -16.31 2.72
N GLU A 278 14.08 -17.27 2.11
CA GLU A 278 12.90 -17.93 2.71
C GLU A 278 13.25 -18.63 4.03
N THR A 279 14.37 -19.37 4.03
CA THR A 279 14.83 -20.10 5.24
C THR A 279 15.09 -19.14 6.40
N MET A 280 15.74 -18.01 6.12
CA MET A 280 16.08 -17.00 7.13
C MET A 280 14.84 -16.23 7.60
N LEU A 281 13.91 -15.87 6.71
CA LEU A 281 12.63 -15.25 7.08
C LEU A 281 11.81 -16.17 8.00
N ARG A 282 11.64 -17.45 7.62
CA ARG A 282 10.92 -18.41 8.47
C ARG A 282 11.62 -18.66 9.81
N LYS A 283 12.95 -18.64 9.84
CA LYS A 283 13.71 -18.71 11.08
C LYS A 283 13.40 -17.51 11.99
N ARG A 284 13.40 -16.28 11.46
CA ARG A 284 13.11 -15.07 12.23
C ARG A 284 11.67 -15.05 12.75
N ILE A 285 10.70 -15.55 11.98
CA ILE A 285 9.31 -15.73 12.42
C ILE A 285 9.24 -16.68 13.62
N LYS A 286 10.01 -17.78 13.59
CA LYS A 286 10.03 -18.78 14.66
C LYS A 286 10.73 -18.28 15.91
N ASP A 287 11.86 -17.58 15.76
CA ASP A 287 12.72 -17.15 16.88
C ASP A 287 12.24 -15.83 17.52
N GLY A 288 11.44 -15.03 16.82
CA GLY A 288 11.05 -13.67 17.21
C GLY A 288 9.66 -13.57 17.82
N SER A 289 9.49 -13.92 19.11
CA SER A 289 8.17 -13.90 19.76
C SER A 289 7.50 -12.50 19.84
N GLU A 290 8.26 -11.42 19.99
CA GLU A 290 7.72 -10.05 20.08
C GLU A 290 7.49 -9.37 18.72
N ASN A 291 8.26 -9.74 17.69
CA ASN A 291 8.19 -9.14 16.35
C ASN A 291 7.70 -10.13 15.28
N LYS A 292 7.07 -11.24 15.69
CA LYS A 292 6.55 -12.27 14.77
C LYS A 292 5.64 -11.68 13.68
N PRO A 293 4.67 -10.79 13.97
CA PRO A 293 3.80 -10.21 12.94
C PRO A 293 4.56 -9.41 11.88
N THR A 294 5.61 -8.69 12.29
CA THR A 294 6.47 -7.93 11.38
C THR A 294 7.17 -8.87 10.39
N TRP A 295 7.76 -9.96 10.89
CA TRP A 295 8.45 -10.92 10.03
C TRP A 295 7.51 -11.70 9.12
N GLN A 296 6.28 -12.00 9.57
CA GLN A 296 5.25 -12.58 8.71
C GLN A 296 4.84 -11.60 7.62
N GLY A 297 4.66 -10.30 7.95
CA GLY A 297 4.39 -9.25 6.98
C GLY A 297 5.52 -9.12 5.94
N ILE A 298 6.78 -9.15 6.39
CA ILE A 298 7.94 -9.13 5.48
C ILE A 298 7.95 -10.36 4.57
N LEU A 299 7.64 -11.55 5.07
CA LEU A 299 7.57 -12.76 4.24
C LEU A 299 6.45 -12.69 3.20
N ALA A 300 5.26 -12.22 3.60
CA ALA A 300 4.14 -12.02 2.69
C ALA A 300 4.48 -11.02 1.57
N LEU A 301 5.07 -9.87 1.94
CA LEU A 301 5.54 -8.87 0.98
C LEU A 301 6.71 -9.36 0.12
N TYR A 302 7.57 -10.21 0.64
CA TYR A 302 8.61 -10.87 -0.14
C TYR A 302 8.00 -11.71 -1.25
N TYR A 303 7.04 -12.59 -0.93
CA TYR A 303 6.35 -13.38 -1.94
C TYR A 303 5.57 -12.51 -2.93
N TYR A 304 4.89 -11.47 -2.45
CA TYR A 304 4.21 -10.50 -3.31
C TYR A 304 5.16 -9.85 -4.32
N ASN A 305 6.32 -9.37 -3.87
CA ASN A 305 7.32 -8.71 -4.73
C ASN A 305 8.11 -9.69 -5.61
N THR A 306 8.14 -10.99 -5.27
CA THR A 306 8.72 -12.04 -6.12
C THR A 306 7.70 -12.66 -7.08
N LEU A 307 6.48 -12.12 -7.12
CA LEU A 307 5.36 -12.55 -7.95
C LEU A 307 4.85 -13.97 -7.60
N ASP A 308 5.16 -14.47 -6.41
CA ASP A 308 4.65 -15.75 -5.88
C ASP A 308 3.31 -15.50 -5.16
N TYR A 309 2.29 -15.01 -5.89
CA TYR A 309 1.03 -14.52 -5.33
C TYR A 309 0.24 -15.56 -4.55
N GLU A 310 0.33 -16.85 -4.91
CA GLU A 310 -0.27 -17.95 -4.15
C GLU A 310 0.31 -18.04 -2.73
N LEU A 311 1.64 -17.96 -2.61
CA LEU A 311 2.32 -17.98 -1.31
C LEU A 311 2.07 -16.68 -0.53
N ALA A 312 2.06 -15.54 -1.22
CA ALA A 312 1.74 -14.25 -0.61
C ALA A 312 0.34 -14.27 0.01
N LEU A 313 -0.68 -14.76 -0.71
CA LEU A 313 -2.04 -14.91 -0.19
C LEU A 313 -2.08 -15.77 1.09
N LYS A 314 -1.41 -16.92 1.09
CA LYS A 314 -1.37 -17.80 2.26
C LYS A 314 -0.80 -17.10 3.50
N GLU A 315 0.32 -16.39 3.35
CA GLU A 315 0.91 -15.63 4.45
C GLU A 315 0.02 -14.44 4.87
N PHE A 316 -0.61 -13.72 3.93
CA PHE A 316 -1.58 -12.65 4.25
C PHE A 316 -2.79 -13.18 5.01
N PHE A 317 -3.34 -14.32 4.61
CA PHE A 317 -4.46 -14.93 5.33
C PHE A 317 -4.09 -15.35 6.75
N GLN A 318 -2.88 -15.90 6.98
CA GLN A 318 -2.40 -16.21 8.32
C GLN A 318 -2.31 -14.93 9.19
N ILE A 319 -1.84 -13.81 8.63
CA ILE A 319 -1.80 -12.52 9.34
C ILE A 319 -3.20 -12.04 9.68
N ILE A 320 -4.13 -12.11 8.73
CA ILE A 320 -5.53 -11.72 8.94
C ILE A 320 -6.18 -12.56 10.04
N GLU A 321 -5.97 -13.86 10.01
CA GLU A 321 -6.52 -14.78 11.00
C GLU A 321 -5.93 -14.58 12.39
N GLU A 322 -4.59 -14.49 12.49
CA GLU A 322 -3.90 -14.42 13.77
C GLU A 322 -4.02 -13.04 14.44
N TYR A 323 -4.04 -11.94 13.63
CA TYR A 323 -3.98 -10.56 14.15
C TYR A 323 -5.20 -9.70 13.81
N GLY A 324 -6.11 -10.17 12.95
CA GLY A 324 -7.29 -9.41 12.54
C GLY A 324 -6.98 -8.20 11.64
N ILE A 325 -5.80 -8.13 11.03
CA ILE A 325 -5.36 -7.02 10.17
C ILE A 325 -5.89 -7.25 8.76
N LYS A 326 -7.20 -7.03 8.55
CA LYS A 326 -7.84 -7.28 7.25
C LYS A 326 -7.85 -6.03 6.38
N ASP A 327 -8.25 -4.91 6.94
CA ASP A 327 -8.52 -3.70 6.17
C ASP A 327 -7.23 -3.12 5.56
N GLU A 328 -6.13 -3.15 6.31
CA GLU A 328 -4.81 -2.67 5.86
C GLU A 328 -4.16 -3.58 4.81
N LEU A 329 -4.56 -4.86 4.76
CA LEU A 329 -4.04 -5.84 3.80
C LEU A 329 -4.90 -5.97 2.54
N ALA A 330 -6.09 -5.38 2.53
CA ALA A 330 -7.09 -5.60 1.49
C ALA A 330 -6.56 -5.37 0.07
N GLN A 331 -5.76 -4.32 -0.15
CA GLN A 331 -5.20 -4.03 -1.47
C GLN A 331 -4.18 -5.09 -1.92
N TYR A 332 -3.33 -5.58 -1.03
CA TYR A 332 -2.37 -6.64 -1.35
C TYR A 332 -3.06 -7.97 -1.65
N VAL A 333 -4.05 -8.33 -0.83
CA VAL A 333 -4.85 -9.54 -1.03
C VAL A 333 -5.64 -9.47 -2.33
N ALA A 334 -6.32 -8.34 -2.58
CA ALA A 334 -7.07 -8.12 -3.82
C ALA A 334 -6.15 -8.19 -5.05
N ARG A 335 -4.97 -7.56 -4.99
CA ARG A 335 -3.99 -7.63 -6.07
C ARG A 335 -3.46 -9.04 -6.30
N CYS A 336 -3.24 -9.82 -5.23
CA CYS A 336 -2.86 -11.21 -5.39
C CYS A 336 -3.96 -12.02 -6.08
N TYR A 337 -5.23 -11.82 -5.71
CA TYR A 337 -6.35 -12.47 -6.37
C TYR A 337 -6.44 -12.10 -7.86
N ASP A 338 -6.34 -10.81 -8.19
CA ASP A 338 -6.33 -10.32 -9.57
C ASP A 338 -5.22 -10.99 -10.39
N MET A 339 -3.98 -10.95 -9.89
CA MET A 339 -2.82 -11.56 -10.57
C MET A 339 -2.94 -13.09 -10.72
N LEU A 340 -3.73 -13.73 -9.88
CA LEU A 340 -4.07 -15.16 -9.98
C LEU A 340 -5.31 -15.42 -10.85
N GLY A 341 -5.88 -14.41 -11.51
CA GLY A 341 -7.06 -14.50 -12.36
C GLY A 341 -8.35 -14.80 -11.58
N MET A 342 -8.50 -14.21 -10.40
CA MET A 342 -9.65 -14.35 -9.49
C MET A 342 -10.25 -12.97 -9.19
N PRO A 343 -10.71 -12.22 -10.21
CA PRO A 343 -11.13 -10.82 -10.02
C PRO A 343 -12.39 -10.67 -9.14
N GLU A 344 -13.30 -11.66 -9.09
CA GLU A 344 -14.47 -11.61 -8.20
C GLU A 344 -14.06 -11.59 -6.73
N GLU A 345 -13.04 -12.38 -6.35
CA GLU A 345 -12.46 -12.36 -5.01
C GLU A 345 -11.75 -11.05 -4.71
N ALA A 346 -11.09 -10.46 -5.71
CA ALA A 346 -10.47 -9.14 -5.58
C ALA A 346 -11.51 -8.05 -5.30
N VAL A 347 -12.60 -8.00 -6.07
CA VAL A 347 -13.75 -7.11 -5.84
C VAL A 347 -14.32 -7.31 -4.44
N LYS A 348 -14.60 -8.56 -4.06
CA LYS A 348 -15.15 -8.89 -2.74
C LYS A 348 -14.23 -8.37 -1.62
N THR A 349 -12.94 -8.62 -1.72
CA THR A 349 -11.94 -8.21 -0.72
C THR A 349 -11.89 -6.70 -0.54
N LEU A 350 -11.87 -5.93 -1.63
CA LEU A 350 -11.87 -4.46 -1.55
C LEU A 350 -13.18 -3.93 -0.96
N LYS A 351 -14.33 -4.49 -1.35
CA LYS A 351 -15.62 -4.05 -0.82
C LYS A 351 -15.80 -4.34 0.66
N GLU A 352 -15.22 -5.42 1.17
CA GLU A 352 -15.25 -5.72 2.60
C GLU A 352 -14.39 -4.75 3.43
N ALA A 353 -13.45 -4.04 2.82
CA ALA A 353 -12.60 -3.04 3.45
C ALA A 353 -12.91 -1.60 2.97
N GLU A 354 -14.05 -1.38 2.31
CA GLU A 354 -14.39 -0.14 1.58
C GLU A 354 -14.21 1.12 2.44
N GLU A 355 -14.74 1.14 3.67
CA GLU A 355 -14.68 2.32 4.53
C GLU A 355 -13.23 2.73 4.85
N ALA A 356 -12.38 1.75 5.15
CA ALA A 356 -10.98 2.00 5.47
C ALA A 356 -10.20 2.47 4.23
N GLN A 357 -10.45 1.85 3.07
CA GLN A 357 -9.78 2.16 1.82
C GLN A 357 -10.15 3.55 1.28
N ILE A 358 -11.44 3.94 1.35
CA ILE A 358 -11.89 5.29 0.97
C ILE A 358 -11.26 6.34 1.88
N LYS A 359 -11.16 6.08 3.18
CA LYS A 359 -10.53 7.01 4.13
C LYS A 359 -9.03 7.21 3.84
N GLU A 360 -8.36 6.20 3.34
CA GLU A 360 -6.93 6.24 3.03
C GLU A 360 -6.65 6.95 1.70
N ASN A 361 -7.22 6.44 0.62
CA ASN A 361 -7.06 6.99 -0.73
C ASN A 361 -8.27 6.63 -1.62
N PRO A 362 -9.34 7.47 -1.65
CA PRO A 362 -10.56 7.16 -2.38
C PRO A 362 -10.33 7.00 -3.88
N TRP A 363 -9.50 7.87 -4.49
CA TRP A 363 -9.18 7.81 -5.91
C TRP A 363 -8.60 6.44 -6.29
N TYR A 364 -7.58 5.99 -5.55
CA TYR A 364 -6.91 4.73 -5.82
C TYR A 364 -7.84 3.52 -5.61
N TYR A 365 -8.64 3.56 -4.55
CA TYR A 365 -9.65 2.53 -4.28
C TYR A 365 -10.64 2.38 -5.43
N TYR A 366 -11.20 3.49 -5.93
CA TYR A 366 -12.16 3.45 -7.03
C TYR A 366 -11.53 3.01 -8.35
N CYS A 367 -10.28 3.40 -8.64
CA CYS A 367 -9.54 2.93 -9.81
C CYS A 367 -9.33 1.42 -9.78
N LEU A 368 -8.84 0.87 -8.65
CA LEU A 368 -8.64 -0.57 -8.51
C LEU A 368 -9.95 -1.35 -8.63
N LEU A 369 -11.01 -0.88 -7.96
CA LEU A 369 -12.30 -1.53 -8.02
C LEU A 369 -12.87 -1.50 -9.43
N GLY A 370 -12.65 -0.41 -10.17
CA GLY A 370 -13.01 -0.28 -11.58
C GLY A 370 -12.28 -1.30 -12.46
N ASP A 371 -10.98 -1.46 -12.28
CA ASP A 371 -10.18 -2.47 -12.99
C ASP A 371 -10.70 -3.89 -12.75
N TYR A 372 -10.94 -4.25 -11.48
CA TYR A 372 -11.40 -5.60 -11.16
C TYR A 372 -12.84 -5.88 -11.65
N TYR A 373 -13.73 -4.85 -11.64
CA TYR A 373 -15.03 -4.98 -12.27
C TYR A 373 -14.93 -5.19 -13.80
N GLN A 374 -13.98 -4.53 -14.47
CA GLN A 374 -13.68 -4.78 -15.88
C GLN A 374 -13.26 -6.23 -16.12
N ASP A 375 -12.35 -6.75 -15.28
CA ASP A 375 -11.86 -8.12 -15.38
C ASP A 375 -12.94 -9.17 -15.09
N CYS A 376 -14.00 -8.80 -14.34
CA CYS A 376 -15.21 -9.59 -14.17
C CYS A 376 -16.20 -9.47 -15.35
N GLY A 377 -16.03 -8.53 -16.29
CA GLY A 377 -17.00 -8.16 -17.32
C GLY A 377 -18.20 -7.36 -16.79
N HIS A 378 -18.10 -6.78 -15.59
CA HIS A 378 -19.15 -5.96 -14.95
C HIS A 378 -18.98 -4.48 -15.33
N TYR A 379 -19.15 -4.17 -16.62
CA TYR A 379 -18.80 -2.85 -17.19
C TYR A 379 -19.63 -1.69 -16.65
N GLU A 380 -20.93 -1.89 -16.32
CA GLU A 380 -21.77 -0.87 -15.69
C GLU A 380 -21.29 -0.51 -14.28
N ASP A 381 -20.93 -1.53 -13.48
CA ASP A 381 -20.39 -1.30 -12.14
C ASP A 381 -19.02 -0.60 -12.24
N ALA A 382 -18.19 -1.00 -13.20
CA ALA A 382 -16.90 -0.36 -13.46
C ALA A 382 -17.05 1.13 -13.80
N THR A 383 -17.96 1.49 -14.73
CA THR A 383 -18.20 2.93 -15.05
C THR A 383 -18.66 3.70 -13.83
N SER A 384 -19.53 3.13 -13.00
CA SER A 384 -20.08 3.80 -11.80
C SER A 384 -18.98 4.13 -10.78
N VAL A 385 -18.01 3.23 -10.56
CA VAL A 385 -16.91 3.47 -9.60
C VAL A 385 -15.82 4.35 -10.20
N LEU A 386 -15.56 4.24 -11.51
CA LEU A 386 -14.62 5.13 -12.21
C LEU A 386 -15.11 6.58 -12.28
N ASP A 387 -16.43 6.82 -12.34
CA ASP A 387 -17.00 8.15 -12.22
C ASP A 387 -16.68 8.77 -10.84
N LYS A 388 -16.69 7.99 -9.76
CA LYS A 388 -16.25 8.45 -8.44
C LYS A 388 -14.74 8.73 -8.40
N ALA A 389 -13.92 7.93 -9.10
CA ALA A 389 -12.49 8.22 -9.22
C ALA A 389 -12.23 9.55 -9.94
N ILE A 390 -13.01 9.85 -10.99
CA ILE A 390 -12.95 11.14 -11.70
C ILE A 390 -13.39 12.30 -10.78
N GLU A 391 -14.39 12.10 -9.92
CA GLU A 391 -14.83 13.12 -8.95
C GLU A 391 -13.73 13.44 -7.92
N GLU A 392 -12.94 12.42 -7.50
CA GLU A 392 -11.85 12.58 -6.52
C GLU A 392 -10.62 13.28 -7.13
N ASP A 393 -10.23 12.92 -8.35
CA ASP A 393 -9.15 13.59 -9.09
C ASP A 393 -9.51 13.77 -10.56
N PRO A 394 -10.16 14.90 -10.91
CA PRO A 394 -10.55 15.18 -12.28
C PRO A 394 -9.38 15.44 -13.25
N ALA A 395 -8.16 15.64 -12.73
CA ALA A 395 -6.99 15.95 -13.56
C ALA A 395 -6.28 14.69 -14.10
N ASP A 396 -6.58 13.51 -13.57
CA ASP A 396 -5.97 12.25 -14.01
C ASP A 396 -6.73 11.64 -15.19
N ALA A 397 -6.04 11.37 -16.31
CA ALA A 397 -6.65 10.78 -17.51
C ALA A 397 -6.98 9.29 -17.37
N PHE A 398 -6.38 8.58 -16.43
CA PHE A 398 -6.52 7.12 -16.30
C PHE A 398 -7.96 6.67 -16.10
N PRO A 399 -8.75 7.19 -15.12
CA PRO A 399 -10.13 6.76 -14.94
C PRO A 399 -11.04 7.13 -16.12
N TYR A 400 -10.75 8.23 -16.86
CA TYR A 400 -11.47 8.55 -18.10
C TYR A 400 -11.21 7.50 -19.18
N TYR A 401 -9.95 7.10 -19.37
CA TYR A 401 -9.58 6.03 -20.30
C TYR A 401 -10.32 4.73 -19.98
N LYS A 402 -10.27 4.30 -18.72
CA LYS A 402 -10.91 3.06 -18.28
C LYS A 402 -12.45 3.12 -18.41
N SER A 403 -13.07 4.24 -18.05
CA SER A 403 -14.51 4.45 -18.22
C SER A 403 -14.91 4.45 -19.71
N GLY A 404 -14.12 5.10 -20.57
CA GLY A 404 -14.35 5.08 -22.01
C GLY A 404 -14.30 3.67 -22.59
N TRP A 405 -13.32 2.89 -22.18
CA TRP A 405 -13.16 1.48 -22.57
C TRP A 405 -14.37 0.62 -22.14
N CYS A 406 -14.89 0.81 -20.92
CA CYS A 406 -16.11 0.15 -20.49
C CYS A 406 -17.32 0.50 -21.38
N TYR A 407 -17.48 1.79 -21.75
CA TYR A 407 -18.56 2.20 -22.63
C TYR A 407 -18.48 1.59 -24.04
N GLU A 408 -17.28 1.30 -24.56
CA GLU A 408 -17.14 0.53 -25.82
C GLU A 408 -17.72 -0.87 -25.68
N PHE A 409 -17.42 -1.59 -24.60
CA PHE A 409 -18.00 -2.92 -24.33
C PHE A 409 -19.51 -2.89 -24.11
N LEU A 410 -20.04 -1.80 -23.57
CA LEU A 410 -21.47 -1.54 -23.46
C LEU A 410 -22.13 -1.14 -24.80
N GLY A 411 -21.33 -0.95 -25.87
CA GLY A 411 -21.80 -0.53 -27.19
C GLY A 411 -22.17 0.95 -27.29
N ASP A 412 -21.74 1.79 -26.33
CA ASP A 412 -21.99 3.24 -26.33
C ASP A 412 -20.77 4.03 -26.77
N ASP A 413 -20.44 3.92 -28.09
CA ASP A 413 -19.33 4.65 -28.69
C ASP A 413 -19.41 6.18 -28.48
N ALA A 414 -20.61 6.73 -28.25
CA ALA A 414 -20.79 8.17 -28.05
C ALA A 414 -20.26 8.60 -26.68
N LYS A 415 -20.59 7.86 -25.62
CA LYS A 415 -20.06 8.12 -24.28
C LYS A 415 -18.57 7.77 -24.19
N ALA A 416 -18.14 6.72 -24.87
CA ALA A 416 -16.71 6.40 -24.95
C ALA A 416 -15.90 7.57 -25.52
N LEU A 417 -16.33 8.17 -26.64
CA LEU A 417 -15.71 9.35 -27.24
C LEU A 417 -15.72 10.57 -26.30
N GLU A 418 -16.82 10.76 -25.54
CA GLU A 418 -16.92 11.83 -24.55
C GLU A 418 -15.87 11.65 -23.47
N ARG A 419 -15.77 10.44 -22.88
CA ARG A 419 -14.79 10.12 -21.85
C ARG A 419 -13.35 10.29 -22.33
N TYR A 420 -13.01 9.74 -23.49
CA TYR A 420 -11.66 9.89 -24.05
C TYR A 420 -11.31 11.35 -24.34
N SER A 421 -12.26 12.12 -24.88
CA SER A 421 -12.01 13.54 -25.17
C SER A 421 -11.83 14.36 -23.90
N SER A 422 -12.65 14.11 -22.86
CA SER A 422 -12.50 14.76 -21.56
C SER A 422 -11.17 14.41 -20.91
N GLY A 423 -10.76 13.13 -20.93
CA GLY A 423 -9.47 12.71 -20.38
C GLY A 423 -8.29 13.37 -21.09
N ILE A 424 -8.33 13.49 -22.42
CA ILE A 424 -7.27 14.19 -23.20
C ILE A 424 -7.22 15.69 -22.87
N GLU A 425 -8.35 16.32 -22.57
CA GLU A 425 -8.39 17.73 -22.15
C GLU A 425 -7.75 17.93 -20.77
N MET A 426 -7.82 16.92 -19.88
CA MET A 426 -7.24 16.98 -18.54
C MET A 426 -5.76 16.63 -18.55
N ASP A 427 -5.39 15.51 -19.16
CA ASP A 427 -3.99 15.07 -19.30
C ASP A 427 -3.78 14.39 -20.66
N ASP A 428 -3.09 15.06 -21.54
CA ASP A 428 -2.77 14.56 -22.88
C ASP A 428 -1.51 13.69 -22.94
N SER A 429 -0.92 13.38 -21.80
CA SER A 429 0.31 12.56 -21.73
C SER A 429 0.07 11.06 -21.83
N TYR A 430 -1.20 10.59 -21.73
CA TYR A 430 -1.55 9.18 -21.71
C TYR A 430 -1.86 8.62 -23.12
N PRO A 431 -0.95 7.82 -23.75
CA PRO A 431 -1.09 7.46 -25.16
C PRO A 431 -2.30 6.58 -25.48
N TYR A 432 -2.69 5.66 -24.57
CA TYR A 432 -3.80 4.74 -24.81
C TYR A 432 -5.13 5.43 -25.10
N ILE A 433 -5.37 6.59 -24.50
CA ILE A 433 -6.62 7.32 -24.66
C ILE A 433 -6.79 7.83 -26.10
N PHE A 434 -5.69 8.21 -26.77
CA PHE A 434 -5.69 8.57 -28.18
C PHE A 434 -5.88 7.33 -29.07
N LEU A 435 -5.25 6.20 -28.73
CA LEU A 435 -5.43 4.96 -29.48
C LEU A 435 -6.90 4.58 -29.56
N MET A 436 -7.56 4.47 -28.39
CA MET A 436 -8.95 4.03 -28.30
C MET A 436 -9.91 5.01 -28.99
N ARG A 437 -9.71 6.34 -28.80
CA ARG A 437 -10.50 7.34 -29.51
C ARG A 437 -10.32 7.27 -31.03
N GLY A 438 -9.10 7.07 -31.48
CA GLY A 438 -8.75 6.91 -32.88
C GLY A 438 -9.45 5.70 -33.51
N GLU A 439 -9.53 4.57 -32.79
CA GLU A 439 -10.24 3.38 -33.27
C GLU A 439 -11.74 3.62 -33.44
N ILE A 440 -12.39 4.33 -32.53
CA ILE A 440 -13.80 4.71 -32.70
C ILE A 440 -13.97 5.64 -33.91
N TYR A 441 -13.07 6.63 -34.09
CA TYR A 441 -13.12 7.49 -35.29
C TYR A 441 -12.94 6.68 -36.58
N LEU A 442 -12.09 5.67 -36.57
CA LEU A 442 -11.91 4.79 -37.72
C LEU A 442 -13.16 3.98 -38.03
N LYS A 443 -13.81 3.38 -36.99
CA LYS A 443 -15.11 2.70 -37.11
C LYS A 443 -16.18 3.64 -37.73
N GLN A 444 -16.17 4.93 -37.37
CA GLN A 444 -17.10 5.94 -37.88
C GLN A 444 -16.73 6.49 -39.26
N GLY A 445 -15.64 6.00 -39.89
CA GLY A 445 -15.16 6.49 -41.21
C GLY A 445 -14.51 7.87 -41.14
N LYS A 446 -14.19 8.40 -39.97
CA LYS A 446 -13.55 9.71 -39.74
C LYS A 446 -12.03 9.57 -39.77
N LYS A 447 -11.50 9.16 -40.93
CA LYS A 447 -10.10 8.76 -41.08
C LYS A 447 -9.10 9.85 -40.66
N GLU A 448 -9.35 11.11 -41.00
CA GLU A 448 -8.43 12.22 -40.70
C GLU A 448 -8.29 12.43 -39.18
N LEU A 449 -9.38 12.27 -38.40
CA LEU A 449 -9.35 12.35 -36.94
C LEU A 449 -8.63 11.13 -36.36
N ALA A 450 -8.91 9.93 -36.86
CA ALA A 450 -8.23 8.72 -36.44
C ALA A 450 -6.71 8.81 -36.70
N ASP A 451 -6.30 9.22 -37.90
CA ASP A 451 -4.88 9.38 -38.26
C ASP A 451 -4.18 10.43 -37.37
N ALA A 452 -4.88 11.48 -36.93
CA ALA A 452 -4.34 12.48 -36.02
C ALA A 452 -4.09 11.89 -34.63
N ASP A 453 -5.04 11.12 -34.12
CA ASP A 453 -4.90 10.44 -32.81
C ASP A 453 -3.78 9.38 -32.85
N PHE A 454 -3.72 8.54 -33.89
CA PHE A 454 -2.63 7.54 -34.01
C PHE A 454 -1.24 8.18 -34.14
N LYS A 455 -1.12 9.35 -34.78
CA LYS A 455 0.14 10.12 -34.80
C LYS A 455 0.50 10.63 -33.40
N ALA A 456 -0.48 11.10 -32.62
CA ALA A 456 -0.26 11.52 -31.26
C ALA A 456 0.26 10.36 -30.38
N VAL A 457 -0.28 9.14 -30.55
CA VAL A 457 0.28 7.94 -29.89
C VAL A 457 1.75 7.74 -30.27
N VAL A 458 2.07 7.79 -31.56
CA VAL A 458 3.46 7.58 -32.04
C VAL A 458 4.42 8.65 -31.51
N GLU A 459 3.96 9.88 -31.31
CA GLU A 459 4.76 10.97 -30.74
C GLU A 459 4.95 10.85 -29.23
N LYS A 460 3.92 10.41 -28.51
CA LYS A 460 3.91 10.36 -27.04
C LYS A 460 4.47 9.07 -26.48
N ASP A 461 4.15 7.92 -27.08
CA ASP A 461 4.64 6.60 -26.65
C ASP A 461 6.02 6.30 -27.26
N THR A 462 7.04 6.85 -26.63
CA THR A 462 8.44 6.74 -27.09
C THR A 462 9.28 5.79 -26.24
N VAL A 463 8.74 5.31 -25.14
CA VAL A 463 9.44 4.45 -24.16
C VAL A 463 8.99 3.02 -24.30
N PHE A 464 9.93 2.09 -24.44
CA PHE A 464 9.63 0.66 -24.37
C PHE A 464 9.19 0.31 -22.94
N SER A 465 7.88 0.21 -22.72
CA SER A 465 7.24 -0.23 -21.48
C SER A 465 6.30 -1.41 -21.74
N GLU A 466 5.95 -2.15 -20.71
CA GLU A 466 4.98 -3.26 -20.82
C GLU A 466 3.60 -2.76 -21.29
N SER A 467 3.29 -1.50 -21.04
CA SER A 467 2.05 -0.83 -21.45
C SER A 467 2.21 0.00 -22.71
N SER A 468 3.14 -0.29 -23.61
CA SER A 468 3.25 0.42 -24.88
C SER A 468 2.11 0.03 -25.83
N CYS A 469 1.51 1.03 -26.49
CA CYS A 469 0.48 0.84 -27.49
C CYS A 469 0.88 1.37 -28.90
N ARG A 470 2.12 1.83 -29.04
CA ARG A 470 2.68 2.40 -30.27
C ARG A 470 2.59 1.46 -31.46
N GLN A 471 2.76 0.15 -31.28
CA GLN A 471 2.66 -0.86 -32.33
C GLN A 471 1.30 -0.86 -33.01
N TYR A 472 0.22 -0.65 -32.27
CA TYR A 472 -1.13 -0.58 -32.81
C TYR A 472 -1.33 0.71 -33.64
N ALA A 473 -0.89 1.83 -33.10
CA ALA A 473 -0.98 3.10 -33.83
C ALA A 473 -0.17 3.07 -35.14
N LEU A 474 1.02 2.47 -35.14
CA LEU A 474 1.81 2.27 -36.33
C LEU A 474 1.09 1.39 -37.36
N PHE A 475 0.46 0.31 -36.94
CA PHE A 475 -0.37 -0.56 -37.78
C PHE A 475 -1.52 0.22 -38.41
N PHE A 476 -2.31 0.97 -37.63
CA PHE A 476 -3.42 1.78 -38.17
C PHE A 476 -2.98 2.86 -39.16
N LEU A 477 -1.76 3.37 -39.03
CA LEU A 477 -1.15 4.29 -39.99
C LEU A 477 -0.57 3.60 -41.24
N GLY A 478 -0.71 2.26 -41.37
CA GLY A 478 -0.16 1.47 -42.46
C GLY A 478 1.36 1.31 -42.43
N ARG A 479 1.96 1.46 -41.24
CA ARG A 479 3.41 1.35 -41.03
C ARG A 479 3.74 -0.03 -40.42
N ASP A 480 3.25 -1.10 -41.07
CA ASP A 480 3.26 -2.47 -40.58
C ASP A 480 4.65 -2.96 -40.17
N LYS A 481 5.66 -2.63 -40.99
CA LYS A 481 7.04 -3.03 -40.67
C LYS A 481 7.53 -2.44 -39.35
N GLU A 482 7.26 -1.16 -39.09
CA GLU A 482 7.67 -0.48 -37.89
C GLU A 482 6.85 -0.98 -36.66
N ALA A 483 5.57 -1.31 -36.85
CA ALA A 483 4.75 -1.91 -35.86
C ALA A 483 5.32 -3.26 -35.37
N LEU A 484 5.74 -4.11 -36.31
CA LEU A 484 6.37 -5.40 -36.00
C LEU A 484 7.74 -5.25 -35.34
N GLU A 485 8.59 -4.35 -35.84
CA GLU A 485 9.90 -4.06 -35.21
C GLU A 485 9.76 -3.55 -33.80
N TRP A 486 8.74 -2.73 -33.52
CA TRP A 486 8.44 -2.25 -32.14
C TRP A 486 7.98 -3.39 -31.25
N GLN A 487 7.02 -4.20 -31.71
CA GLN A 487 6.49 -5.35 -30.97
C GLN A 487 7.58 -6.40 -30.68
N ASP A 488 8.45 -6.69 -31.64
CA ASP A 488 9.58 -7.62 -31.44
C ASP A 488 10.56 -7.09 -30.39
N SER A 489 10.76 -5.76 -30.33
CA SER A 489 11.60 -5.10 -29.33
C SER A 489 10.97 -5.19 -27.93
N LEU A 490 9.63 -5.07 -27.81
CA LEU A 490 8.91 -5.28 -26.57
C LEU A 490 9.05 -6.74 -26.08
N ALA A 491 8.84 -7.71 -26.97
CA ALA A 491 8.99 -9.13 -26.64
C ALA A 491 10.42 -9.49 -26.22
N ALA A 492 11.43 -8.86 -26.84
CA ALA A 492 12.83 -9.05 -26.47
C ALA A 492 13.17 -8.42 -25.11
N LYS A 493 12.55 -7.28 -24.77
CA LYS A 493 12.78 -6.57 -23.51
C LYS A 493 12.01 -7.20 -22.33
N PHE A 494 10.83 -7.72 -22.60
CA PHE A 494 9.92 -8.29 -21.60
C PHE A 494 9.60 -9.77 -21.89
N PRO A 495 10.60 -10.65 -21.99
CA PRO A 495 10.40 -12.02 -22.44
C PRO A 495 9.53 -12.87 -21.51
N ASP A 496 9.41 -12.50 -20.24
CA ASP A 496 8.67 -13.26 -19.22
C ASP A 496 7.27 -12.68 -18.93
N LYS A 497 6.87 -11.62 -19.67
CA LYS A 497 5.57 -10.97 -19.47
C LYS A 497 4.52 -11.55 -20.40
N PRO A 498 3.46 -12.21 -19.87
CA PRO A 498 2.44 -12.83 -20.70
C PRO A 498 1.65 -11.83 -21.54
N GLY A 499 1.38 -10.63 -21.01
CA GLY A 499 0.69 -9.54 -21.72
C GLY A 499 1.37 -9.14 -23.03
N THR A 500 2.70 -9.07 -23.05
CA THR A 500 3.46 -8.74 -24.29
C THR A 500 3.17 -9.70 -25.44
N TYR A 501 2.98 -10.99 -25.15
CA TYR A 501 2.63 -11.98 -26.17
C TYR A 501 1.14 -11.99 -26.50
N TYR A 502 0.32 -11.58 -25.57
CA TYR A 502 -1.11 -11.33 -25.81
C TYR A 502 -1.27 -10.17 -26.80
N ASP A 503 -0.61 -9.04 -26.57
CA ASP A 503 -0.62 -7.89 -27.50
C ASP A 503 -0.05 -8.27 -28.87
N GLN A 504 0.99 -9.11 -28.90
CA GLN A 504 1.52 -9.63 -30.15
C GLN A 504 0.49 -10.49 -30.89
N ALA A 505 -0.31 -11.28 -30.19
CA ALA A 505 -1.37 -12.08 -30.80
C ALA A 505 -2.48 -11.18 -31.39
N CYS A 506 -2.88 -10.13 -30.67
CA CYS A 506 -3.85 -9.15 -31.12
C CYS A 506 -3.36 -8.43 -32.40
N LEU A 507 -2.12 -7.94 -32.39
CA LEU A 507 -1.53 -7.29 -33.55
C LEU A 507 -1.48 -8.22 -34.78
N TYR A 508 -1.01 -9.46 -34.63
CA TYR A 508 -0.97 -10.44 -35.72
C TYR A 508 -2.37 -10.82 -36.21
N SER A 509 -3.34 -10.95 -35.30
CA SER A 509 -4.74 -11.22 -35.65
C SER A 509 -5.31 -10.11 -36.53
N ARG A 510 -5.13 -8.84 -36.15
CA ARG A 510 -5.55 -7.67 -36.92
C ARG A 510 -4.85 -7.59 -38.31
N MET A 511 -3.60 -8.02 -38.39
CA MET A 511 -2.86 -8.10 -39.65
C MET A 511 -3.26 -9.30 -40.52
N GLY A 512 -4.17 -10.17 -40.08
CA GLY A 512 -4.54 -11.39 -40.77
C GLY A 512 -3.44 -12.48 -40.81
N ARG A 513 -2.46 -12.36 -39.92
CA ARG A 513 -1.34 -13.31 -39.75
C ARG A 513 -1.76 -14.43 -38.78
N THR A 514 -2.71 -15.25 -39.21
CA THR A 514 -3.38 -16.25 -38.37
C THR A 514 -2.41 -17.20 -37.66
N GLU A 515 -1.45 -17.79 -38.36
CA GLU A 515 -0.49 -18.75 -37.76
C GLU A 515 0.37 -18.10 -36.66
N ASP A 516 0.83 -16.86 -36.92
CA ASP A 516 1.63 -16.10 -35.95
C ASP A 516 0.81 -15.68 -34.77
N ALA A 517 -0.45 -15.28 -34.96
CA ALA A 517 -1.39 -14.96 -33.89
C ALA A 517 -1.66 -16.17 -32.96
N LEU A 518 -1.91 -17.35 -33.57
CA LEU A 518 -2.09 -18.60 -32.79
C LEU A 518 -0.85 -18.98 -31.99
N LYS A 519 0.33 -18.78 -32.56
CA LYS A 519 1.59 -19.02 -31.85
C LYS A 519 1.80 -18.04 -30.71
N ALA A 520 1.49 -16.76 -30.91
CA ALA A 520 1.64 -15.72 -29.90
C ALA A 520 0.67 -15.92 -28.73
N ILE A 521 -0.63 -16.17 -29.01
CA ILE A 521 -1.60 -16.45 -27.94
C ILE A 521 -1.24 -17.72 -27.15
N LYS A 522 -0.73 -18.76 -27.81
CA LYS A 522 -0.20 -19.94 -27.13
C LYS A 522 0.92 -19.58 -26.18
N THR A 523 1.86 -18.75 -26.60
CA THR A 523 2.98 -18.30 -25.79
C THR A 523 2.49 -17.47 -24.59
N ALA A 524 1.50 -16.59 -24.78
CA ALA A 524 0.87 -15.83 -23.71
C ALA A 524 0.28 -16.75 -22.62
N LEU A 525 -0.53 -17.74 -23.05
CA LEU A 525 -1.16 -18.72 -22.14
C LEU A 525 -0.11 -19.61 -21.44
N GLU A 526 0.91 -20.10 -22.16
CA GLU A 526 2.03 -20.87 -21.58
C GLU A 526 2.82 -20.08 -20.53
N ARG A 527 2.85 -18.74 -20.64
CA ARG A 527 3.49 -17.83 -19.70
C ARG A 527 2.57 -17.34 -18.57
N GLY A 528 1.33 -17.82 -18.53
CA GLY A 528 0.40 -17.57 -17.45
C GLY A 528 -0.58 -16.41 -17.69
N TYR A 529 -0.84 -16.01 -18.97
CA TYR A 529 -1.95 -15.09 -19.23
C TYR A 529 -3.27 -15.76 -18.84
N ASN A 530 -3.99 -15.17 -17.90
CA ASN A 530 -5.13 -15.78 -17.24
C ASN A 530 -6.42 -14.94 -17.24
N ASN A 531 -6.42 -13.78 -17.90
CA ASN A 531 -7.64 -12.98 -18.08
C ASN A 531 -8.47 -13.55 -19.25
N PHE A 532 -9.23 -14.63 -18.96
CA PHE A 532 -10.06 -15.29 -19.95
C PHE A 532 -11.32 -14.50 -20.32
N GLN A 533 -11.73 -13.54 -19.47
CA GLN A 533 -12.82 -12.62 -19.81
C GLN A 533 -12.35 -11.66 -20.91
N HIS A 534 -11.17 -11.06 -20.76
CA HIS A 534 -10.58 -10.22 -21.79
C HIS A 534 -10.38 -10.96 -23.10
N ILE A 535 -9.84 -12.21 -23.09
CA ILE A 535 -9.72 -13.03 -24.31
C ILE A 535 -11.08 -13.21 -25.00
N ALA A 536 -12.17 -13.35 -24.20
CA ALA A 536 -13.51 -13.58 -24.74
C ALA A 536 -14.10 -12.31 -25.38
N ASP A 537 -13.82 -11.14 -24.83
CA ASP A 537 -14.45 -9.87 -25.21
C ASP A 537 -13.62 -9.07 -26.24
N ASP A 538 -12.31 -9.31 -26.32
CA ASP A 538 -11.40 -8.52 -27.18
C ASP A 538 -11.64 -8.73 -28.67
N ASN A 539 -12.13 -7.70 -29.33
CA ASN A 539 -12.42 -7.70 -30.77
C ASN A 539 -11.17 -7.90 -31.65
N ASP A 540 -9.97 -7.67 -31.15
CA ASP A 540 -8.72 -7.88 -31.88
C ASP A 540 -8.52 -9.35 -32.24
N LEU A 541 -9.10 -10.23 -31.44
CA LEU A 541 -9.03 -11.67 -31.66
C LEU A 541 -10.17 -12.23 -32.53
N ASP A 542 -11.15 -11.40 -32.96
CA ASP A 542 -12.26 -11.86 -33.79
C ASP A 542 -11.86 -12.61 -35.07
N PRO A 543 -10.78 -12.18 -35.79
CA PRO A 543 -10.33 -12.90 -36.97
C PRO A 543 -9.91 -14.36 -36.72
N ILE A 544 -9.50 -14.68 -35.48
CA ILE A 544 -9.01 -16.02 -35.11
C ILE A 544 -9.92 -16.74 -34.12
N ARG A 545 -10.87 -16.05 -33.49
CA ARG A 545 -11.73 -16.55 -32.40
C ARG A 545 -12.46 -17.86 -32.70
N ASN A 546 -12.92 -18.04 -33.92
CA ASN A 546 -13.67 -19.22 -34.36
C ASN A 546 -12.79 -20.33 -34.97
N ILE A 547 -11.48 -20.17 -34.98
CA ILE A 547 -10.56 -21.19 -35.49
C ILE A 547 -10.52 -22.35 -34.49
N PRO A 548 -10.71 -23.62 -34.93
CA PRO A 548 -10.76 -24.77 -34.02
C PRO A 548 -9.52 -24.89 -33.12
N GLU A 549 -8.34 -24.53 -33.63
CA GLU A 549 -7.09 -24.55 -32.86
C GLU A 549 -7.12 -23.51 -31.73
N PHE A 550 -7.60 -22.27 -32.01
CA PHE A 550 -7.78 -21.23 -30.98
C PHE A 550 -8.76 -21.68 -29.90
N VAL A 551 -9.94 -22.16 -30.32
CA VAL A 551 -11.00 -22.63 -29.38
C VAL A 551 -10.47 -23.74 -28.47
N SER A 552 -9.79 -24.73 -29.07
CA SER A 552 -9.20 -25.84 -28.32
C SER A 552 -8.11 -25.38 -27.35
N LEU A 553 -7.23 -24.49 -27.81
CA LEU A 553 -6.13 -23.95 -27.02
C LEU A 553 -6.63 -23.14 -25.81
N VAL A 554 -7.47 -22.13 -26.04
CA VAL A 554 -8.03 -21.29 -24.97
C VAL A 554 -8.89 -22.11 -24.02
N GLY A 555 -9.71 -23.03 -24.56
CA GLY A 555 -10.55 -23.94 -23.75
C GLY A 555 -9.73 -24.81 -22.80
N LYS A 556 -8.60 -25.35 -23.25
CA LYS A 556 -7.68 -26.14 -22.43
C LYS A 556 -7.12 -25.31 -21.25
N TYR A 557 -6.52 -24.17 -21.54
CA TYR A 557 -5.89 -23.35 -20.49
C TYR A 557 -6.93 -22.75 -19.53
N LYS A 558 -8.12 -22.38 -20.02
CA LYS A 558 -9.24 -21.95 -19.16
C LYS A 558 -9.68 -23.07 -18.21
N ALA A 559 -9.78 -24.31 -18.67
CA ALA A 559 -10.14 -25.44 -17.80
C ALA A 559 -9.05 -25.72 -16.75
N GLU A 560 -7.78 -25.67 -17.14
CA GLU A 560 -6.64 -25.82 -16.22
C GLU A 560 -6.63 -24.71 -15.17
N HIS A 561 -6.89 -23.46 -15.58
CA HIS A 561 -7.00 -22.32 -14.67
C HIS A 561 -8.17 -22.46 -13.69
N LEU A 562 -9.37 -22.84 -14.15
CA LEU A 562 -10.51 -23.07 -13.27
C LEU A 562 -10.24 -24.17 -12.24
N ALA A 563 -9.54 -25.24 -12.64
CA ALA A 563 -9.13 -26.29 -11.71
C ALA A 563 -8.11 -25.78 -10.66
N PHE A 564 -7.19 -24.89 -11.07
CA PHE A 564 -6.27 -24.22 -10.18
C PHE A 564 -7.02 -23.33 -9.17
N VAL A 565 -7.94 -22.48 -9.63
CA VAL A 565 -8.74 -21.58 -8.78
C VAL A 565 -9.54 -22.38 -7.75
N GLU A 566 -10.21 -23.48 -8.17
CA GLU A 566 -10.95 -24.34 -7.26
C GLU A 566 -10.05 -25.05 -6.23
N ARG A 567 -8.83 -25.43 -6.63
CA ARG A 567 -7.83 -25.97 -5.70
C ARG A 567 -7.44 -24.90 -4.68
N LEU A 568 -7.07 -23.72 -5.15
CA LEU A 568 -6.61 -22.62 -4.29
C LEU A 568 -7.72 -22.16 -3.31
N ARG A 569 -8.97 -22.03 -3.78
CA ARG A 569 -10.12 -21.73 -2.91
C ARG A 569 -10.28 -22.78 -1.80
N ARG A 570 -10.08 -24.06 -2.10
CA ARG A 570 -10.14 -25.13 -1.09
C ARG A 570 -8.97 -25.03 -0.11
N GLU A 571 -7.76 -24.78 -0.59
CA GLU A 571 -6.57 -24.64 0.25
C GLU A 571 -6.70 -23.44 1.20
N LEU A 572 -7.08 -22.26 0.71
CA LEU A 572 -7.28 -21.06 1.53
C LEU A 572 -8.41 -21.25 2.57
N ARG A 573 -9.47 -21.98 2.21
CA ARG A 573 -10.53 -22.37 3.17
C ARG A 573 -10.03 -23.41 4.17
N ALA A 574 -9.18 -24.34 3.76
CA ALA A 574 -8.61 -25.37 4.63
C ALA A 574 -7.58 -24.78 5.58
N GLU A 575 -6.75 -23.81 5.13
CA GLU A 575 -5.80 -23.11 6.00
C GLU A 575 -6.50 -22.21 7.02
N SER A 576 -7.63 -21.60 6.67
CA SER A 576 -8.52 -20.96 7.65
C SER A 576 -9.24 -21.98 8.56
N ALA A 577 -9.29 -23.25 8.17
CA ALA A 577 -9.86 -24.34 8.94
C ALA A 577 -8.78 -25.23 9.65
N ASP A 578 -7.51 -25.20 9.17
CA ASP A 578 -6.40 -26.02 9.72
C ASP A 578 -5.77 -25.47 11.01
N SER A 579 -6.23 -24.31 11.48
CA SER A 579 -6.13 -24.01 12.92
C SER A 579 -7.07 -24.93 13.74
N LEU A 580 -7.85 -25.75 13.08
CA LEU A 580 -8.87 -26.66 13.61
C LEU A 580 -8.59 -28.07 13.08
N ASP A 581 -8.24 -28.91 13.99
CA ASP A 581 -7.86 -30.31 13.83
C ASP A 581 -8.70 -31.07 12.76
N SER A 582 -8.03 -31.75 11.82
CA SER A 582 -8.57 -32.35 10.62
C SER A 582 -9.68 -33.38 10.88
N GLY A 583 -10.88 -33.06 10.46
CA GLY A 583 -11.95 -34.04 10.29
C GLY A 583 -12.80 -34.35 11.53
N THR A 584 -12.79 -33.50 12.52
CA THR A 584 -13.61 -33.64 13.74
C THR A 584 -15.05 -33.18 13.44
N ILE A 585 -16.03 -34.01 13.79
CA ILE A 585 -17.44 -33.61 13.84
C ILE A 585 -17.70 -33.08 15.23
N THR A 586 -17.96 -31.77 15.34
CA THR A 586 -18.41 -31.18 16.60
C THR A 586 -19.93 -31.35 16.71
N GLU A 587 -20.36 -32.04 17.73
CA GLU A 587 -21.79 -32.23 18.04
C GLU A 587 -22.24 -31.17 19.05
N VAL A 588 -23.21 -30.34 18.68
CA VAL A 588 -23.76 -29.29 19.55
C VAL A 588 -25.23 -29.56 19.79
N ALA A 589 -25.60 -29.89 21.01
CA ALA A 589 -27.01 -30.08 21.38
C ALA A 589 -27.75 -28.73 21.27
N PHE A 590 -28.96 -28.75 20.68
CA PHE A 590 -29.80 -27.56 20.60
C PHE A 590 -31.15 -27.77 21.29
N LYS A 591 -31.73 -26.65 21.72
CA LYS A 591 -33.09 -26.58 22.21
C LYS A 591 -33.98 -25.94 21.12
N ARG A 592 -35.05 -26.65 20.74
CA ARG A 592 -35.98 -26.15 19.73
C ARG A 592 -37.05 -25.27 20.37
N HIS A 593 -37.29 -24.10 19.78
CA HIS A 593 -38.35 -23.17 20.17
C HIS A 593 -39.63 -23.35 19.34
N GLN A 594 -40.77 -22.91 19.89
CA GLN A 594 -42.03 -22.81 19.15
C GLN A 594 -41.82 -21.76 18.04
N GLY A 595 -41.81 -22.17 16.79
CA GLY A 595 -41.50 -21.31 15.63
C GLY A 595 -40.34 -21.81 14.76
N GLY A 596 -39.66 -22.91 15.18
CA GLY A 596 -38.67 -23.61 14.34
C GLY A 596 -37.24 -23.12 14.46
N THR A 597 -36.96 -22.13 15.33
CA THR A 597 -35.60 -21.66 15.64
C THR A 597 -34.92 -22.60 16.64
N PHE A 598 -33.58 -22.63 16.58
CA PHE A 598 -32.75 -23.46 17.46
C PHE A 598 -31.94 -22.57 18.38
N GLU A 599 -31.92 -22.88 19.68
CA GLU A 599 -31.04 -22.24 20.67
C GLU A 599 -29.87 -23.18 20.96
N ILE A 600 -28.65 -22.67 20.83
CA ILE A 600 -27.41 -23.43 21.02
C ILE A 600 -26.56 -22.79 22.11
N PRO A 601 -25.85 -23.59 22.92
CA PRO A 601 -24.89 -23.05 23.88
C PRO A 601 -23.64 -22.61 23.16
N CYS A 602 -23.17 -21.41 23.50
CA CYS A 602 -21.94 -20.82 22.99
C CYS A 602 -21.16 -20.18 24.15
N GLU A 603 -19.88 -19.95 23.92
CA GLU A 603 -19.05 -19.17 24.83
C GLU A 603 -18.45 -17.99 24.04
N VAL A 604 -18.69 -16.77 24.48
CA VAL A 604 -18.21 -15.55 23.81
C VAL A 604 -17.20 -14.86 24.71
N ASN A 605 -15.95 -14.80 24.26
CA ASN A 605 -14.82 -14.25 25.03
C ASN A 605 -14.71 -14.88 26.45
N GLY A 606 -15.05 -16.15 26.62
CA GLY A 606 -15.09 -16.85 27.89
C GLY A 606 -16.41 -16.70 28.69
N LEU A 607 -17.40 -16.00 28.14
CA LEU A 607 -18.73 -15.86 28.78
C LEU A 607 -19.70 -16.88 28.15
N PRO A 608 -20.24 -17.85 28.94
CA PRO A 608 -21.26 -18.76 28.46
C PRO A 608 -22.57 -18.04 28.12
N LEU A 609 -23.07 -18.20 26.93
CA LEU A 609 -24.31 -17.60 26.41
C LEU A 609 -25.16 -18.65 25.67
N GLN A 610 -26.44 -18.34 25.51
CA GLN A 610 -27.35 -19.10 24.64
C GLN A 610 -27.67 -18.24 23.44
N MET A 611 -27.44 -18.74 22.24
CA MET A 611 -27.65 -18.01 20.99
C MET A 611 -28.68 -18.72 20.11
N LEU A 612 -29.53 -17.93 19.46
CA LEU A 612 -30.44 -18.48 18.43
C LEU A 612 -29.67 -18.63 17.13
N PHE A 613 -29.69 -19.84 16.60
CA PHE A 613 -29.17 -20.15 15.27
C PHE A 613 -30.16 -19.63 14.23
N ASP A 614 -29.78 -18.55 13.53
CA ASP A 614 -30.66 -17.85 12.59
C ASP A 614 -29.94 -17.63 11.25
N THR A 615 -30.35 -18.42 10.24
CA THR A 615 -29.82 -18.31 8.88
C THR A 615 -30.24 -17.02 8.15
N GLY A 616 -31.22 -16.28 8.69
CA GLY A 616 -31.66 -14.98 8.16
C GLY A 616 -30.90 -13.79 8.72
N ALA A 617 -30.12 -13.98 9.79
CA ALA A 617 -29.26 -12.92 10.33
C ALA A 617 -27.92 -12.85 9.60
N SER A 618 -27.51 -11.69 9.14
CA SER A 618 -26.23 -11.50 8.43
C SER A 618 -25.01 -11.58 9.34
N SER A 619 -25.14 -11.22 10.63
CA SER A 619 -24.04 -11.21 11.58
C SER A 619 -24.47 -11.73 12.97
N VAL A 620 -23.49 -11.95 13.85
CA VAL A 620 -23.77 -12.18 15.27
C VAL A 620 -24.37 -10.91 15.86
N THR A 621 -25.47 -11.06 16.61
CA THR A 621 -26.13 -9.92 17.24
C THR A 621 -26.17 -10.11 18.76
N LEU A 622 -25.70 -9.12 19.50
CA LEU A 622 -25.80 -9.04 20.98
C LEU A 622 -26.82 -7.98 21.36
N SER A 623 -27.54 -8.18 22.46
CA SER A 623 -28.35 -7.09 23.02
C SER A 623 -27.47 -6.12 23.81
N SER A 624 -27.97 -4.90 24.00
CA SER A 624 -27.26 -3.91 24.84
C SER A 624 -27.07 -4.35 26.28
N VAL A 625 -27.89 -5.29 26.77
CA VAL A 625 -27.77 -5.84 28.16
C VAL A 625 -26.54 -6.73 28.25
N GLU A 626 -26.39 -7.68 27.36
CA GLU A 626 -25.23 -8.59 27.30
C GLU A 626 -23.94 -7.81 27.05
N ALA A 627 -23.93 -6.92 26.09
CA ALA A 627 -22.75 -6.12 25.76
C ALA A 627 -22.28 -5.26 26.94
N ASN A 628 -23.22 -4.61 27.68
CA ASN A 628 -22.90 -3.86 28.87
C ASN A 628 -22.41 -4.76 30.01
N PHE A 629 -22.98 -5.96 30.17
CA PHE A 629 -22.49 -6.93 31.15
C PHE A 629 -21.07 -7.36 30.80
N MET A 630 -20.80 -7.65 29.52
CA MET A 630 -19.49 -8.05 29.02
C MET A 630 -18.43 -6.95 29.24
N LEU A 631 -18.79 -5.68 28.99
CA LEU A 631 -17.91 -4.54 29.24
C LEU A 631 -17.59 -4.34 30.73
N LYS A 632 -18.58 -4.54 31.59
CA LYS A 632 -18.40 -4.37 33.06
C LYS A 632 -17.57 -5.48 33.70
N ASN A 633 -17.51 -6.66 33.08
CA ASN A 633 -16.84 -7.84 33.63
C ASN A 633 -15.62 -8.26 32.78
N ASP A 634 -15.06 -7.34 31.96
CA ASP A 634 -13.84 -7.51 31.14
C ASP A 634 -13.93 -8.62 30.10
N TYR A 635 -15.10 -9.12 29.72
CA TYR A 635 -15.33 -9.98 28.58
C TYR A 635 -15.24 -9.19 27.26
N LEU A 636 -15.52 -7.88 27.27
CA LEU A 636 -15.29 -6.92 26.19
C LEU A 636 -14.52 -5.72 26.74
N SER A 637 -13.77 -5.06 25.89
CA SER A 637 -13.09 -3.80 26.18
C SER A 637 -13.57 -2.69 25.23
N THR A 638 -13.32 -1.44 25.56
CA THR A 638 -13.62 -0.32 24.67
C THR A 638 -12.85 -0.38 23.34
N LYS A 639 -11.76 -1.16 23.28
CA LYS A 639 -11.01 -1.40 22.05
C LYS A 639 -11.70 -2.38 21.09
N ASP A 640 -12.59 -3.20 21.60
CA ASP A 640 -13.35 -4.16 20.82
C ASP A 640 -14.60 -3.51 20.18
N LEU A 641 -14.90 -2.24 20.52
CA LEU A 641 -16.03 -1.48 19.99
C LEU A 641 -15.62 -0.75 18.71
N GLY A 642 -16.45 -0.90 17.67
CA GLY A 642 -16.31 -0.21 16.38
C GLY A 642 -17.27 0.96 16.21
N GLY A 643 -17.53 1.35 14.96
CA GLY A 643 -18.47 2.38 14.58
C GLY A 643 -19.93 1.97 14.75
N LYS A 644 -20.84 2.87 14.36
CA LYS A 644 -22.29 2.61 14.31
C LYS A 644 -22.68 2.12 12.94
N GLU A 645 -23.62 1.19 12.87
CA GLU A 645 -24.13 0.63 11.63
C GLU A 645 -25.67 0.51 11.70
N TYR A 646 -26.35 0.58 10.54
CA TYR A 646 -27.80 0.46 10.46
C TYR A 646 -28.17 -0.90 9.88
N TYR A 647 -29.01 -1.63 10.60
CA TYR A 647 -29.48 -2.95 10.21
C TYR A 647 -30.97 -2.92 9.87
N ARG A 648 -31.34 -3.68 8.85
CA ARG A 648 -32.76 -3.93 8.55
C ARG A 648 -33.22 -5.12 9.38
N ILE A 649 -34.23 -4.91 10.23
CA ILE A 649 -34.85 -5.96 11.04
C ILE A 649 -35.97 -6.67 10.27
N ALA A 650 -36.41 -7.81 10.76
CA ALA A 650 -37.36 -8.71 10.08
C ALA A 650 -38.71 -8.07 9.74
N ASP A 651 -39.14 -7.00 10.42
CA ASP A 651 -40.35 -6.22 10.13
C ASP A 651 -40.14 -5.14 9.05
N GLY A 652 -38.92 -5.05 8.47
CA GLY A 652 -38.53 -4.07 7.45
C GLY A 652 -38.04 -2.73 8.01
N GLY A 653 -38.08 -2.53 9.32
CA GLY A 653 -37.54 -1.34 10.00
C GLY A 653 -36.01 -1.30 9.98
N LEU A 654 -35.45 -0.06 10.11
CA LEU A 654 -34.02 0.14 10.32
C LEU A 654 -33.75 0.34 11.80
N THR A 655 -32.74 -0.36 12.33
CA THR A 655 -32.25 -0.17 13.70
C THR A 655 -30.78 0.15 13.70
N GLU A 656 -30.36 1.05 14.60
CA GLU A 656 -28.95 1.38 14.79
C GLU A 656 -28.31 0.36 15.71
N GLY A 657 -27.12 -0.12 15.37
CA GLY A 657 -26.28 -0.99 16.19
C GLY A 657 -24.85 -0.46 16.28
N THR A 658 -24.14 -0.89 17.30
CA THR A 658 -22.71 -0.64 17.46
C THR A 658 -21.95 -1.88 17.02
N LEU A 659 -21.02 -1.74 16.09
CA LEU A 659 -20.12 -2.84 15.72
C LEU A 659 -19.24 -3.24 16.89
N VAL A 660 -18.99 -4.54 17.02
CA VAL A 660 -18.09 -5.08 18.04
C VAL A 660 -17.33 -6.26 17.45
N THR A 661 -16.04 -6.37 17.79
CA THR A 661 -15.25 -7.53 17.44
C THR A 661 -15.14 -8.46 18.64
N LEU A 662 -15.74 -9.63 18.54
CA LEU A 662 -15.63 -10.69 19.53
C LEU A 662 -14.31 -11.41 19.31
N ARG A 663 -13.44 -11.40 20.32
CA ARG A 663 -12.10 -12.04 20.23
C ARG A 663 -12.21 -13.53 19.98
N GLU A 664 -13.21 -14.18 20.61
CA GLU A 664 -13.45 -15.61 20.51
C GLU A 664 -14.93 -15.92 20.64
N VAL A 665 -15.43 -16.81 19.79
CA VAL A 665 -16.75 -17.44 19.89
C VAL A 665 -16.54 -18.95 19.83
N LYS A 666 -16.87 -19.65 20.92
CA LYS A 666 -16.73 -21.10 21.04
C LYS A 666 -18.09 -21.76 20.98
N ILE A 667 -18.24 -22.80 20.15
CA ILE A 667 -19.47 -23.56 19.94
C ILE A 667 -19.11 -25.05 19.99
N GLY A 668 -19.41 -25.72 21.09
CA GLY A 668 -18.86 -27.05 21.37
C GLY A 668 -17.35 -27.00 21.45
N ASP A 669 -16.65 -27.80 20.66
CA ASP A 669 -15.19 -27.78 20.56
C ASP A 669 -14.66 -26.81 19.49
N PHE A 670 -15.58 -26.19 18.73
CA PHE A 670 -15.27 -25.27 17.64
C PHE A 670 -15.00 -23.84 18.17
N ILE A 671 -13.84 -23.26 17.84
CA ILE A 671 -13.44 -21.93 18.30
C ILE A 671 -13.22 -21.01 17.10
N LEU A 672 -13.98 -19.92 17.05
CA LEU A 672 -13.84 -18.85 16.08
C LEU A 672 -13.20 -17.63 16.72
N LYS A 673 -12.17 -17.07 16.08
CA LYS A 673 -11.52 -15.83 16.54
C LYS A 673 -11.94 -14.64 15.67
N ASN A 674 -11.92 -13.45 16.27
CA ASN A 674 -12.18 -12.17 15.61
C ASN A 674 -13.51 -12.12 14.87
N VAL A 675 -14.59 -12.51 15.56
CA VAL A 675 -15.95 -12.55 14.98
C VAL A 675 -16.56 -11.15 15.02
N LYS A 676 -16.94 -10.61 13.87
CA LYS A 676 -17.70 -9.36 13.80
C LYS A 676 -19.13 -9.59 14.30
N ALA A 677 -19.57 -8.73 15.18
CA ALA A 677 -20.90 -8.74 15.77
C ALA A 677 -21.46 -7.32 15.87
N SER A 678 -22.76 -7.22 16.03
CA SER A 678 -23.44 -5.95 16.27
C SER A 678 -24.17 -5.95 17.62
N VAL A 679 -24.08 -4.84 18.33
CA VAL A 679 -24.83 -4.60 19.56
C VAL A 679 -26.04 -3.74 19.23
N VAL A 680 -27.24 -4.31 19.36
CA VAL A 680 -28.49 -3.59 19.11
C VAL A 680 -29.04 -2.96 20.37
N ALA A 681 -29.66 -1.80 20.22
CA ALA A 681 -30.20 -1.03 21.37
C ALA A 681 -31.37 -1.74 22.06
N ASN A 682 -32.04 -2.67 21.38
CA ASN A 682 -33.16 -3.40 21.96
C ASN A 682 -32.72 -4.37 23.07
N GLN A 683 -33.10 -4.07 24.32
CA GLN A 683 -32.76 -4.84 25.50
C GLN A 683 -33.37 -6.28 25.55
N LYS A 684 -34.37 -6.54 24.72
CA LYS A 684 -35.04 -7.84 24.62
C LYS A 684 -34.72 -8.60 23.34
N ALA A 685 -33.79 -8.07 22.51
CA ALA A 685 -33.39 -8.76 21.33
C ALA A 685 -32.72 -10.08 21.68
N PRO A 686 -33.09 -11.20 21.02
CA PRO A 686 -32.35 -12.45 21.22
C PRO A 686 -30.93 -12.30 20.70
N ILE A 687 -30.00 -13.03 21.31
CA ILE A 687 -28.64 -13.13 20.79
C ILE A 687 -28.72 -14.07 19.57
N LEU A 688 -28.30 -13.55 18.40
CA LEU A 688 -28.38 -14.30 17.15
C LEU A 688 -26.99 -14.78 16.70
N LEU A 689 -26.91 -16.00 16.24
CA LEU A 689 -25.76 -16.53 15.54
C LEU A 689 -26.08 -16.51 14.03
N GLY A 690 -25.53 -15.54 13.32
CA GLY A 690 -25.85 -15.26 11.93
C GLY A 690 -24.86 -15.84 10.92
N GLN A 691 -25.06 -15.50 9.65
CA GLN A 691 -24.30 -16.03 8.51
C GLN A 691 -22.79 -15.80 8.60
N SER A 692 -22.34 -14.68 9.14
CA SER A 692 -20.91 -14.37 9.32
C SER A 692 -20.12 -15.42 10.14
N VAL A 693 -20.82 -16.19 10.97
CA VAL A 693 -20.27 -17.33 11.71
C VAL A 693 -20.51 -18.63 10.94
N MET A 694 -21.71 -18.78 10.37
CA MET A 694 -22.09 -20.02 9.67
C MET A 694 -21.23 -20.25 8.42
N GLU A 695 -20.85 -19.20 7.71
CA GLU A 695 -19.94 -19.28 6.54
C GLU A 695 -18.53 -19.76 6.90
N ARG A 696 -18.16 -19.66 8.17
CA ARG A 696 -16.87 -20.14 8.70
C ARG A 696 -16.93 -21.59 9.21
N PHE A 697 -18.14 -22.17 9.23
CA PHE A 697 -18.32 -23.61 9.43
C PHE A 697 -18.14 -24.33 8.08
N GLY A 698 -17.68 -25.55 8.12
CA GLY A 698 -17.67 -26.40 6.94
C GLY A 698 -19.09 -26.83 6.56
N THR A 699 -19.42 -28.11 6.76
CA THR A 699 -20.79 -28.58 6.54
C THR A 699 -21.56 -28.60 7.85
N ILE A 700 -22.75 -27.97 7.87
CA ILE A 700 -23.66 -28.06 9.01
C ILE A 700 -24.79 -29.00 8.66
N THR A 701 -24.96 -30.06 9.46
CA THR A 701 -26.09 -30.98 9.38
C THR A 701 -26.96 -30.80 10.61
N ILE A 702 -28.29 -30.61 10.41
CA ILE A 702 -29.23 -30.49 11.50
C ILE A 702 -29.87 -31.88 11.71
N ASP A 703 -29.49 -32.57 12.79
CA ASP A 703 -30.15 -33.79 13.23
C ASP A 703 -31.37 -33.44 14.09
N ASN A 704 -32.51 -33.33 13.45
CA ASN A 704 -33.77 -33.01 14.10
C ASN A 704 -34.29 -34.12 15.04
N ILE A 705 -33.84 -35.35 14.85
CA ILE A 705 -34.25 -36.52 15.68
C ILE A 705 -33.36 -36.56 16.93
N GLY A 706 -32.06 -36.42 16.75
CA GLY A 706 -31.10 -36.41 17.86
C GLY A 706 -31.02 -35.09 18.62
N GLY A 707 -31.65 -34.01 18.11
CA GLY A 707 -31.61 -32.69 18.74
C GLY A 707 -30.21 -32.06 18.75
N LYS A 708 -29.43 -32.26 17.67
CA LYS A 708 -28.03 -31.84 17.57
C LYS A 708 -27.72 -31.16 16.24
N LEU A 709 -26.83 -30.18 16.29
CA LEU A 709 -26.10 -29.69 15.12
C LEU A 709 -24.80 -30.49 14.99
N LEU A 710 -24.56 -31.05 13.80
CA LEU A 710 -23.31 -31.71 13.44
C LEU A 710 -22.52 -30.72 12.57
N ILE A 711 -21.45 -30.17 13.10
CA ILE A 711 -20.58 -29.23 12.42
C ILE A 711 -19.34 -30.01 12.01
N LYS A 712 -19.16 -30.24 10.69
CA LYS A 712 -18.00 -30.90 10.13
C LYS A 712 -17.04 -29.82 9.62
N HIS A 713 -15.87 -29.78 10.16
CA HIS A 713 -14.80 -28.84 9.82
C HIS A 713 -13.47 -29.53 9.54
#